data_c55277c600926c3e1be0c1206e14b49a
#
_entry.id   c55277c600926c3e1be0c1206e14b49a
#
_cell.length_a   1.000
_cell.length_b   1.000
_cell.length_c   1.000
_cell.angle_alpha   90.00
_cell.angle_beta   90.00
_cell.angle_gamma   90.00
#
_symmetry.space_group_name_H-M   'P 1'
#
loop_
_entity.id
_entity.type
_entity.pdbx_description
1 polymer ?
#
loop_
_entity_poly.entity_id
_entity_poly.type
_entity_poly.pdbx_seq_one_letter_code
_entity_poly.pdbx_strand_id
1 'polypeptide(L)'
;MPPSTSNNGARSSSEPKQLLRLIPLDDTVVFPNMGITLTIDVGDDERVVLVPRHESEFLEVGTVAEVSERIRLPGGGHAVAISGEHRALIGAAQTGPGGELRVEVDERPDDVPVDGRTRQLEREYRATVEEILELRGDDGRIAAFLRAIAEPGALADSAGYSPTLSYEQKVELLRTLDVTERLELAVKLQRESLAELQVRKRIREDVQEGAEKQQREYFLRKQMESIRKELGDDEASVVEEYRAKIEEAKMPEAVNEQALKELGRLERMGEQTGESSMIRTYLDWLIAVPWSKRSEEHLDPVAARAVLDADHAGLEDVKDRVTEYLAVRKLRADRGIEADPKSGAILTLIGPPGTGKTSIGESVARATGREFVRMSLGGVRDEAEIRGHRRTYIGALPGRLVRALRDAGTMNPVILLDEVDKVGADWRGDPSAALLEVLDPAQNHSFRDHYLDVELDLSQVMFLATANVADTIPGPLLDRMEVIRFDGYTSEEKLAIAKGYLWPRQRDRNGLREDEVEISDDVIRTIIAEYTREAGVRNLERELGTILRKTATRIAATQSEPESHAADEPAKDARASGKQPAADQKPAADQKKAVKGAKAKKPTGKQARPEAISTPVKIDLDAVRDALGRQKFFQESAARTATPGVATGLAVTGAGGDVLFIEATVMKSGGSSGNGLVLTGQLGDVMKESARIALSYVRGHVDDMGIDESAFEGREFHVHVPAGAIPKDGPSAGVAMVTALASLLSGRPVKHTVGMTGEVTLQGRVLPIGGLKQKALAAHAAGLTDVILPERNRGDLDEIPEEVREQMTFHPVMTVQEVLDRALEPARDVARLS
;
A
#
# COMPACT_ATOMS: atom_id res chain seq x y z
N MET A 1 32.75 -58.58 21.53
CA MET A 1 32.50 -59.02 20.12
C MET A 1 31.26 -58.31 19.61
N PRO A 2 31.37 -57.48 18.60
CA PRO A 2 30.19 -56.76 18.02
C PRO A 2 29.55 -57.65 16.91
N PRO A 3 28.27 -57.54 16.67
CA PRO A 3 27.61 -58.19 15.56
C PRO A 3 27.74 -57.39 14.27
N SER A 4 27.78 -58.13 13.21
CA SER A 4 28.02 -57.83 11.83
C SER A 4 27.04 -56.83 11.21
N THR A 5 27.60 -55.91 10.47
CA THR A 5 26.94 -55.07 9.49
C THR A 5 26.41 -55.86 8.30
N SER A 6 25.12 -55.86 8.08
CA SER A 6 24.54 -56.30 6.80
C SER A 6 24.44 -55.08 5.89
N ASN A 7 25.22 -55.13 4.87
CA ASN A 7 25.29 -54.24 3.73
C ASN A 7 24.08 -54.49 2.80
N ASN A 8 23.06 -53.64 2.81
CA ASN A 8 22.02 -53.62 1.81
C ASN A 8 22.40 -52.63 0.71
N GLY A 9 22.96 -53.16 -0.33
CA GLY A 9 23.31 -52.45 -1.55
C GLY A 9 22.07 -51.84 -2.21
N ALA A 10 22.01 -50.53 -2.20
CA ALA A 10 21.14 -49.79 -3.11
C ALA A 10 21.59 -50.06 -4.56
N ARG A 11 20.79 -50.80 -5.32
CA ARG A 11 20.93 -50.88 -6.77
C ARG A 11 20.60 -49.54 -7.37
N SER A 12 21.59 -48.73 -7.73
CA SER A 12 21.46 -47.64 -8.67
C SER A 12 21.33 -48.25 -10.07
N SER A 13 20.13 -48.44 -10.55
CA SER A 13 19.88 -48.63 -11.98
C SER A 13 20.02 -47.24 -12.64
N SER A 14 21.21 -46.93 -13.12
CA SER A 14 21.40 -45.83 -14.07
C SER A 14 20.84 -46.28 -15.41
N GLU A 15 19.53 -46.08 -15.63
CA GLU A 15 19.01 -46.01 -16.98
C GLU A 15 19.65 -44.81 -17.68
N PRO A 16 19.97 -44.87 -18.98
CA PRO A 16 20.56 -43.76 -19.71
C PRO A 16 19.55 -42.60 -19.69
N LYS A 17 19.95 -41.46 -19.13
CA LYS A 17 19.14 -40.25 -19.14
C LYS A 17 18.76 -39.92 -20.59
N GLN A 18 17.48 -39.80 -20.86
CA GLN A 18 16.94 -39.55 -22.18
C GLN A 18 17.06 -38.05 -22.49
N LEU A 19 17.52 -37.71 -23.68
CA LEU A 19 17.56 -36.32 -24.17
C LEU A 19 16.27 -36.04 -24.94
N LEU A 20 15.39 -35.21 -24.36
CA LEU A 20 14.15 -34.77 -24.99
C LEU A 20 14.23 -33.32 -25.44
N ARG A 21 13.48 -32.96 -26.47
CA ARG A 21 13.31 -31.56 -26.90
C ARG A 21 12.49 -30.80 -25.87
N LEU A 22 13.01 -29.67 -25.44
CA LEU A 22 12.32 -28.78 -24.50
C LEU A 22 11.39 -27.83 -25.24
N ILE A 23 10.13 -27.81 -24.82
CA ILE A 23 9.11 -26.88 -25.28
C ILE A 23 8.78 -25.95 -24.12
N PRO A 24 9.13 -24.65 -24.23
CA PRO A 24 8.76 -23.69 -23.21
C PRO A 24 7.27 -23.40 -23.26
N LEU A 25 6.63 -23.31 -22.08
CA LEU A 25 5.24 -22.91 -21.92
C LEU A 25 5.21 -21.62 -21.11
N ASP A 26 4.89 -20.52 -21.78
CA ASP A 26 4.81 -19.22 -21.11
C ASP A 26 3.53 -19.13 -20.26
N ASP A 27 3.69 -18.88 -18.99
CA ASP A 27 2.62 -18.72 -17.99
C ASP A 27 1.55 -19.82 -18.02
N THR A 28 1.94 -21.00 -18.49
CA THR A 28 1.06 -22.16 -18.65
C THR A 28 1.69 -23.38 -18.01
N VAL A 29 0.88 -24.19 -17.32
CA VAL A 29 1.29 -25.44 -16.71
C VAL A 29 0.48 -26.58 -17.31
N VAL A 30 1.17 -27.60 -17.81
CA VAL A 30 0.56 -28.83 -18.33
C VAL A 30 0.88 -29.95 -17.36
N PHE A 31 -0.16 -30.66 -16.93
CA PHE A 31 -0.05 -31.78 -16.01
C PHE A 31 -0.02 -33.13 -16.77
N PRO A 32 0.46 -34.23 -16.17
CA PRO A 32 0.22 -35.57 -16.68
C PRO A 32 -1.26 -35.81 -16.99
N ASN A 33 -1.53 -36.56 -18.03
CA ASN A 33 -2.87 -36.83 -18.57
C ASN A 33 -3.63 -35.62 -19.13
N MET A 34 -2.95 -34.47 -19.27
CA MET A 34 -3.53 -33.26 -19.88
C MET A 34 -3.14 -33.18 -21.35
N GLY A 35 -4.15 -33.01 -22.23
CA GLY A 35 -3.94 -32.75 -23.66
C GLY A 35 -3.91 -31.25 -23.94
N ILE A 36 -2.94 -30.80 -24.74
CA ILE A 36 -2.85 -29.40 -25.21
C ILE A 36 -2.51 -29.40 -26.70
N THR A 37 -3.04 -28.43 -27.43
CA THR A 37 -2.67 -28.21 -28.85
C THR A 37 -1.81 -26.95 -28.94
N LEU A 38 -0.60 -27.10 -29.46
CA LEU A 38 0.36 -26.01 -29.61
C LEU A 38 0.66 -25.74 -31.07
N THR A 39 0.82 -24.46 -31.42
CA THR A 39 1.20 -24.02 -32.78
C THR A 39 2.71 -23.93 -32.88
N ILE A 40 3.37 -25.08 -32.88
CA ILE A 40 4.82 -25.21 -32.93
C ILE A 40 5.21 -26.34 -33.89
N ASP A 41 6.45 -26.29 -34.37
CA ASP A 41 7.04 -27.38 -35.13
C ASP A 41 7.96 -28.20 -34.21
N VAL A 42 7.59 -29.43 -33.95
CA VAL A 42 8.38 -30.37 -33.11
C VAL A 42 9.25 -31.33 -33.98
N GLY A 43 9.25 -31.15 -35.30
CA GLY A 43 9.96 -32.07 -36.22
C GLY A 43 9.39 -33.50 -36.17
N ASP A 44 10.28 -34.49 -36.13
CA ASP A 44 9.93 -35.90 -36.05
C ASP A 44 9.94 -36.43 -34.60
N ASP A 45 10.14 -35.58 -33.59
CA ASP A 45 10.17 -36.01 -32.18
C ASP A 45 8.79 -36.58 -31.77
N GLU A 46 8.74 -37.83 -31.32
CA GLU A 46 7.52 -38.48 -30.83
C GLU A 46 7.23 -38.07 -29.36
N ARG A 47 8.27 -37.76 -28.60
CA ARG A 47 8.18 -37.35 -27.20
C ARG A 47 8.95 -36.03 -26.99
N VAL A 48 8.37 -35.17 -26.19
CA VAL A 48 8.91 -33.85 -25.85
C VAL A 48 8.77 -33.60 -24.34
N VAL A 49 9.49 -32.63 -23.82
CA VAL A 49 9.26 -32.19 -22.44
C VAL A 49 8.72 -30.78 -22.43
N LEU A 50 7.58 -30.57 -21.77
CA LEU A 50 6.89 -29.31 -21.60
C LEU A 50 7.36 -28.69 -20.31
N VAL A 51 8.01 -27.53 -20.37
CA VAL A 51 8.56 -26.88 -19.19
C VAL A 51 7.92 -25.50 -19.02
N PRO A 52 7.19 -25.26 -17.93
CA PRO A 52 6.66 -23.93 -17.66
C PRO A 52 7.78 -22.90 -17.49
N ARG A 53 7.55 -21.71 -18.05
CA ARG A 53 8.48 -20.57 -18.00
C ARG A 53 7.72 -19.33 -17.53
N HIS A 54 8.30 -18.63 -16.57
CA HIS A 54 7.78 -17.34 -16.07
C HIS A 54 8.93 -16.35 -15.98
N GLU A 55 8.76 -15.11 -16.44
CA GLU A 55 9.78 -14.06 -16.46
C GLU A 55 11.15 -14.52 -17.03
N SER A 56 11.12 -15.39 -18.04
CA SER A 56 12.29 -16.00 -18.70
C SER A 56 13.04 -17.08 -17.89
N GLU A 57 12.56 -17.46 -16.71
CA GLU A 57 13.11 -18.58 -15.92
C GLU A 57 12.34 -19.88 -16.19
N PHE A 58 13.07 -20.97 -16.38
CA PHE A 58 12.51 -22.32 -16.55
C PHE A 58 12.36 -23.00 -15.20
N LEU A 59 11.27 -23.75 -15.04
CA LEU A 59 11.11 -24.60 -13.86
C LEU A 59 12.01 -25.84 -13.92
N GLU A 60 12.43 -26.31 -12.74
CA GLU A 60 13.22 -27.56 -12.61
C GLU A 60 12.39 -28.82 -12.86
N VAL A 61 11.06 -28.69 -12.84
CA VAL A 61 10.12 -29.78 -13.08
C VAL A 61 9.28 -29.46 -14.32
N GLY A 62 9.24 -30.43 -15.23
CA GLY A 62 8.40 -30.34 -16.43
C GLY A 62 7.54 -31.61 -16.57
N THR A 63 6.74 -31.64 -17.65
CA THR A 63 5.92 -32.81 -18.00
C THR A 63 6.43 -33.40 -19.29
N VAL A 64 6.84 -34.66 -19.26
CA VAL A 64 7.11 -35.45 -20.50
C VAL A 64 5.78 -35.69 -21.16
N ALA A 65 5.75 -35.54 -22.46
CA ALA A 65 4.52 -35.63 -23.21
C ALA A 65 4.73 -36.28 -24.58
N GLU A 66 3.75 -37.05 -25.01
CA GLU A 66 3.69 -37.72 -26.31
C GLU A 66 3.02 -36.80 -27.34
N VAL A 67 3.55 -36.78 -28.56
CA VAL A 67 2.98 -36.06 -29.69
C VAL A 67 1.92 -36.93 -30.36
N SER A 68 0.65 -36.69 -30.02
CA SER A 68 -0.48 -37.54 -30.43
C SER A 68 -0.90 -37.31 -31.88
N GLU A 69 -0.91 -36.07 -32.37
CA GLU A 69 -1.38 -35.69 -33.69
C GLU A 69 -0.64 -34.47 -34.24
N ARG A 70 -0.35 -34.48 -35.53
CA ARG A 70 0.27 -33.35 -36.26
C ARG A 70 -0.71 -32.81 -37.29
N ILE A 71 -1.13 -31.57 -37.11
CA ILE A 71 -2.15 -30.90 -37.92
C ILE A 71 -1.49 -29.79 -38.73
N ARG A 72 -1.69 -29.81 -40.04
CA ARG A 72 -1.30 -28.70 -40.92
C ARG A 72 -2.37 -27.63 -40.93
N LEU A 73 -1.99 -26.41 -40.56
CA LEU A 73 -2.90 -25.27 -40.54
C LEU A 73 -3.08 -24.67 -41.96
N PRO A 74 -4.27 -24.17 -42.29
CA PRO A 74 -4.49 -23.40 -43.54
C PRO A 74 -3.65 -22.11 -43.46
N GLY A 75 -2.53 -22.06 -44.21
CA GLY A 75 -1.61 -20.92 -44.16
C GLY A 75 -0.14 -21.29 -43.99
N GLY A 76 0.18 -22.59 -43.87
CA GLY A 76 1.56 -23.10 -43.88
C GLY A 76 2.23 -23.29 -42.52
N GLY A 77 1.50 -23.17 -41.43
CA GLY A 77 1.96 -23.49 -40.06
C GLY A 77 1.63 -24.94 -39.67
N HIS A 78 2.31 -25.45 -38.64
CA HIS A 78 2.02 -26.74 -38.02
C HIS A 78 1.45 -26.53 -36.62
N ALA A 79 0.44 -27.32 -36.28
CA ALA A 79 -0.03 -27.46 -34.91
C ALA A 79 0.12 -28.92 -34.47
N VAL A 80 0.48 -29.15 -33.23
CA VAL A 80 0.65 -30.48 -32.68
C VAL A 80 -0.25 -30.65 -31.47
N ALA A 81 -0.99 -31.76 -31.41
CA ALA A 81 -1.68 -32.20 -30.21
C ALA A 81 -0.72 -33.03 -29.38
N ILE A 82 -0.53 -32.60 -28.13
CA ILE A 82 0.45 -33.22 -27.21
C ILE A 82 -0.30 -33.68 -25.98
N SER A 83 -0.01 -34.87 -25.49
CA SER A 83 -0.58 -35.44 -24.27
C SER A 83 0.50 -35.63 -23.21
N GLY A 84 0.33 -35.05 -22.04
CA GLY A 84 1.23 -35.24 -20.91
C GLY A 84 1.23 -36.69 -20.41
N GLU A 85 2.40 -37.31 -20.21
CA GLU A 85 2.53 -38.65 -19.70
C GLU A 85 2.83 -38.66 -18.18
N HIS A 86 3.96 -38.07 -17.78
CA HIS A 86 4.40 -38.04 -16.39
C HIS A 86 5.37 -36.88 -16.15
N ARG A 87 5.67 -36.62 -14.91
CA ARG A 87 6.62 -35.60 -14.50
C ARG A 87 8.04 -35.98 -14.75
N ALA A 88 8.89 -34.97 -14.91
CA ALA A 88 10.32 -35.20 -14.98
C ALA A 88 11.11 -34.02 -14.38
N LEU A 89 12.27 -34.34 -13.80
CA LEU A 89 13.26 -33.37 -13.40
C LEU A 89 14.12 -32.99 -14.61
N ILE A 90 14.32 -31.69 -14.80
CA ILE A 90 15.05 -31.13 -15.93
C ILE A 90 16.53 -31.02 -15.55
N GLY A 91 17.39 -31.66 -16.33
CA GLY A 91 18.82 -31.64 -16.16
C GLY A 91 19.54 -30.66 -17.11
N ALA A 92 20.74 -31.03 -17.51
CA ALA A 92 21.59 -30.20 -18.36
C ALA A 92 20.98 -29.98 -19.75
N ALA A 93 21.03 -28.73 -20.21
CA ALA A 93 20.54 -28.33 -21.51
C ALA A 93 21.64 -28.34 -22.58
N GLN A 94 21.32 -28.81 -23.79
CA GLN A 94 22.20 -28.83 -24.97
C GLN A 94 21.44 -28.29 -26.18
N THR A 95 22.15 -27.59 -27.05
CA THR A 95 21.56 -27.09 -28.30
C THR A 95 21.73 -28.15 -29.37
N GLY A 96 20.63 -28.63 -29.95
CA GLY A 96 20.64 -29.63 -31.03
C GLY A 96 21.06 -29.04 -32.38
N PRO A 97 21.25 -29.88 -33.39
CA PRO A 97 21.79 -29.48 -34.71
C PRO A 97 20.94 -28.47 -35.48
N GLY A 98 19.63 -28.37 -35.18
CA GLY A 98 18.69 -27.43 -35.76
C GLY A 98 18.47 -26.16 -34.92
N GLY A 99 19.23 -25.98 -33.84
CA GLY A 99 19.05 -24.84 -32.91
C GLY A 99 17.99 -25.09 -31.83
N GLU A 100 17.35 -26.27 -31.79
CA GLU A 100 16.41 -26.69 -30.79
C GLU A 100 17.10 -26.95 -29.43
N LEU A 101 16.44 -26.61 -28.37
CA LEU A 101 16.91 -26.87 -27.02
C LEU A 101 16.52 -28.30 -26.61
N ARG A 102 17.51 -29.14 -26.28
CA ARG A 102 17.33 -30.51 -25.75
C ARG A 102 17.86 -30.56 -24.31
N VAL A 103 17.13 -31.23 -23.43
CA VAL A 103 17.50 -31.36 -22.04
C VAL A 103 17.56 -32.81 -21.59
N GLU A 104 18.47 -33.10 -20.70
CA GLU A 104 18.46 -34.36 -19.97
C GLU A 104 17.24 -34.41 -19.07
N VAL A 105 16.50 -35.52 -19.17
CA VAL A 105 15.25 -35.71 -18.43
C VAL A 105 15.41 -36.91 -17.48
N ASP A 106 15.09 -36.72 -16.22
CA ASP A 106 14.95 -37.77 -15.20
C ASP A 106 13.45 -37.97 -14.95
N GLU A 107 12.89 -38.99 -15.65
CA GLU A 107 11.47 -39.29 -15.62
C GLU A 107 11.01 -39.74 -14.23
N ARG A 108 9.93 -39.18 -13.74
CA ARG A 108 9.33 -39.42 -12.42
C ARG A 108 7.86 -39.82 -12.57
N PRO A 109 7.59 -41.05 -13.02
CA PRO A 109 6.22 -41.57 -12.99
C PRO A 109 5.73 -41.64 -11.55
N ASP A 110 4.44 -41.46 -11.39
CA ASP A 110 3.83 -41.47 -10.06
C ASP A 110 3.87 -42.87 -9.44
N ASP A 111 4.41 -43.01 -8.23
CA ASP A 111 4.24 -44.21 -7.41
C ASP A 111 2.81 -44.23 -6.88
N VAL A 112 2.18 -45.42 -6.90
CA VAL A 112 0.80 -45.58 -6.40
C VAL A 112 0.84 -45.89 -4.89
N PRO A 113 0.66 -44.96 -4.00
CA PRO A 113 0.65 -45.23 -2.56
C PRO A 113 -0.63 -45.97 -2.16
N VAL A 114 -0.49 -47.08 -1.47
CA VAL A 114 -1.60 -47.95 -1.04
C VAL A 114 -1.82 -47.80 0.47
N ASP A 115 -1.83 -46.56 0.96
CA ASP A 115 -2.03 -46.28 2.38
C ASP A 115 -3.45 -45.79 2.72
N GLY A 116 -3.77 -45.77 4.02
CA GLY A 116 -5.09 -45.32 4.50
C GLY A 116 -5.28 -43.79 4.39
N ARG A 117 -4.17 -43.02 4.41
CA ARG A 117 -4.17 -41.54 4.31
C ARG A 117 -4.52 -41.11 2.91
N THR A 118 -3.89 -41.67 1.91
CA THR A 118 -4.18 -41.37 0.49
C THR A 118 -5.64 -41.63 0.14
N ARG A 119 -6.21 -42.78 0.56
CA ARG A 119 -7.63 -43.09 0.37
C ARG A 119 -8.59 -42.13 1.11
N GLN A 120 -8.16 -41.57 2.22
CA GLN A 120 -8.93 -40.55 2.93
C GLN A 120 -8.92 -39.24 2.15
N LEU A 121 -7.75 -38.81 1.67
CA LEU A 121 -7.57 -37.58 0.89
C LEU A 121 -8.30 -37.64 -0.45
N GLU A 122 -8.30 -38.81 -1.13
CA GLU A 122 -9.09 -39.00 -2.36
C GLU A 122 -10.59 -38.76 -2.14
N ARG A 123 -11.14 -39.34 -1.06
CA ARG A 123 -12.55 -39.17 -0.73
C ARG A 123 -12.86 -37.70 -0.39
N GLU A 124 -11.96 -37.08 0.35
CA GLU A 124 -12.09 -35.70 0.73
C GLU A 124 -12.01 -34.76 -0.46
N TYR A 125 -11.06 -34.99 -1.36
CA TYR A 125 -10.92 -34.23 -2.61
C TYR A 125 -12.17 -34.33 -3.46
N ARG A 126 -12.67 -35.54 -3.72
CA ARG A 126 -13.90 -35.76 -4.52
C ARG A 126 -15.10 -35.06 -3.89
N ALA A 127 -15.29 -35.18 -2.59
CA ALA A 127 -16.40 -34.53 -1.90
C ALA A 127 -16.31 -32.99 -2.00
N THR A 128 -15.11 -32.42 -1.81
CA THR A 128 -14.89 -30.96 -1.91
C THR A 128 -15.14 -30.45 -3.33
N VAL A 129 -14.67 -31.15 -4.36
CA VAL A 129 -14.89 -30.74 -5.74
C VAL A 129 -16.34 -30.95 -6.16
N GLU A 130 -17.02 -31.99 -5.68
CA GLU A 130 -18.45 -32.22 -5.94
C GLU A 130 -19.31 -31.06 -5.38
N GLU A 131 -18.98 -30.59 -4.18
CA GLU A 131 -19.64 -29.41 -3.60
C GLU A 131 -19.37 -28.12 -4.39
N ILE A 132 -18.11 -27.93 -4.88
CA ILE A 132 -17.79 -26.82 -5.77
C ILE A 132 -18.61 -26.84 -7.05
N LEU A 133 -18.74 -28.03 -7.67
CA LEU A 133 -19.49 -28.19 -8.90
C LEU A 133 -21.00 -27.96 -8.72
N GLU A 134 -21.56 -28.41 -7.60
CA GLU A 134 -22.96 -28.12 -7.23
C GLU A 134 -23.17 -26.60 -7.09
N LEU A 135 -22.26 -25.90 -6.39
CA LEU A 135 -22.34 -24.45 -6.23
C LEU A 135 -22.19 -23.67 -7.54
N ARG A 136 -21.51 -24.25 -8.53
CA ARG A 136 -21.35 -23.68 -9.88
C ARG A 136 -22.48 -24.04 -10.84
N GLY A 137 -23.35 -25.00 -10.48
CA GLY A 137 -24.44 -25.46 -11.33
C GLY A 137 -23.98 -26.37 -12.48
N ASP A 138 -22.94 -27.20 -12.23
CA ASP A 138 -22.47 -28.18 -13.21
C ASP A 138 -23.54 -29.21 -13.57
N ASP A 139 -23.58 -29.62 -14.84
CA ASP A 139 -24.53 -30.59 -15.37
C ASP A 139 -24.19 -32.06 -15.00
N GLY A 140 -23.20 -32.23 -14.14
CA GLY A 140 -22.75 -33.55 -13.65
C GLY A 140 -21.71 -34.24 -14.53
N ARG A 141 -21.31 -33.66 -15.65
CA ARG A 141 -20.30 -34.27 -16.55
C ARG A 141 -18.92 -34.25 -15.95
N ILE A 142 -18.55 -33.13 -15.30
CA ILE A 142 -17.23 -32.99 -14.65
C ILE A 142 -17.17 -33.91 -13.44
N ALA A 143 -18.23 -33.98 -12.65
CA ALA A 143 -18.33 -34.92 -11.52
C ALA A 143 -18.19 -36.39 -11.97
N ALA A 144 -18.82 -36.76 -13.10
CA ALA A 144 -18.68 -38.12 -13.67
C ALA A 144 -17.24 -38.41 -14.15
N PHE A 145 -16.60 -37.45 -14.78
CA PHE A 145 -15.18 -37.53 -15.19
C PHE A 145 -14.27 -37.77 -13.98
N LEU A 146 -14.41 -36.96 -12.92
CA LEU A 146 -13.59 -37.11 -11.72
C LEU A 146 -13.80 -38.43 -10.99
N ARG A 147 -15.00 -38.99 -11.02
CA ARG A 147 -15.28 -40.33 -10.46
C ARG A 147 -14.59 -41.44 -11.26
N ALA A 148 -14.36 -41.25 -12.57
CA ALA A 148 -13.71 -42.23 -13.44
C ALA A 148 -12.19 -42.29 -13.26
N ILE A 149 -11.56 -41.25 -12.69
CA ILE A 149 -10.12 -41.24 -12.44
C ILE A 149 -9.79 -42.22 -11.31
N ALA A 150 -9.06 -43.27 -11.61
CA ALA A 150 -8.71 -44.31 -10.63
C ALA A 150 -7.39 -44.05 -9.90
N GLU A 151 -6.45 -43.37 -10.54
CA GLU A 151 -5.12 -43.13 -10.01
C GLU A 151 -5.08 -41.88 -9.10
N PRO A 152 -4.54 -41.99 -7.85
CA PRO A 152 -4.49 -40.87 -6.91
C PRO A 152 -3.70 -39.66 -7.43
N GLY A 153 -2.61 -39.89 -8.18
CA GLY A 153 -1.81 -38.83 -8.79
C GLY A 153 -2.56 -38.06 -9.85
N ALA A 154 -3.23 -38.75 -10.78
CA ALA A 154 -4.09 -38.12 -11.79
C ALA A 154 -5.29 -37.41 -11.16
N LEU A 155 -5.81 -37.91 -10.04
CA LEU A 155 -6.86 -37.21 -9.29
C LEU A 155 -6.35 -35.92 -8.68
N ALA A 156 -5.16 -35.89 -8.07
CA ALA A 156 -4.56 -34.66 -7.57
C ALA A 156 -4.29 -33.65 -8.70
N ASP A 157 -3.81 -34.12 -9.85
CA ASP A 157 -3.51 -33.30 -11.03
C ASP A 157 -4.75 -32.66 -11.64
N SER A 158 -5.92 -33.29 -11.46
CA SER A 158 -7.19 -32.70 -11.90
C SER A 158 -7.51 -31.34 -11.26
N ALA A 159 -6.91 -31.02 -10.10
CA ALA A 159 -7.00 -29.69 -9.50
C ALA A 159 -6.41 -28.60 -10.41
N GLY A 160 -5.35 -28.92 -11.17
CA GLY A 160 -4.73 -28.01 -12.11
C GLY A 160 -5.62 -27.57 -13.28
N TYR A 161 -6.72 -28.28 -13.55
CA TYR A 161 -7.73 -27.88 -14.55
C TYR A 161 -8.67 -26.78 -14.03
N SER A 162 -8.64 -26.49 -12.73
CA SER A 162 -9.49 -25.45 -12.16
C SER A 162 -9.08 -24.07 -12.68
N PRO A 163 -10.01 -23.27 -13.21
CA PRO A 163 -9.72 -21.92 -13.68
C PRO A 163 -9.49 -20.92 -12.54
N THR A 164 -9.74 -21.32 -11.27
CA THR A 164 -9.58 -20.48 -10.09
C THR A 164 -8.19 -20.52 -9.50
N LEU A 165 -7.36 -21.51 -9.89
CA LEU A 165 -5.99 -21.60 -9.39
C LEU A 165 -5.07 -20.62 -10.13
N SER A 166 -4.24 -19.90 -9.36
CA SER A 166 -3.21 -19.05 -9.90
C SER A 166 -2.08 -19.86 -10.58
N TYR A 167 -1.27 -19.17 -11.36
CA TYR A 167 -0.10 -19.80 -11.99
C TYR A 167 0.83 -20.42 -10.94
N GLU A 168 1.12 -19.68 -9.86
CA GLU A 168 1.99 -20.13 -8.77
C GLU A 168 1.44 -21.39 -8.07
N GLN A 169 0.13 -21.45 -7.84
CA GLN A 169 -0.51 -22.63 -7.24
C GLN A 169 -0.42 -23.85 -8.17
N LYS A 170 -0.55 -23.65 -9.48
CA LYS A 170 -0.36 -24.73 -10.47
C LYS A 170 1.08 -25.19 -10.55
N VAL A 171 2.03 -24.26 -10.43
CA VAL A 171 3.47 -24.58 -10.38
C VAL A 171 3.81 -25.40 -9.13
N GLU A 172 3.28 -25.01 -7.96
CA GLU A 172 3.48 -25.73 -6.71
C GLU A 172 2.94 -27.17 -6.82
N LEU A 173 1.75 -27.34 -7.41
CA LEU A 173 1.15 -28.65 -7.65
C LEU A 173 2.00 -29.50 -8.61
N LEU A 174 2.58 -28.91 -9.68
CA LEU A 174 3.47 -29.61 -10.60
C LEU A 174 4.78 -30.05 -9.93
N ARG A 175 5.35 -29.17 -9.07
CA ARG A 175 6.62 -29.44 -8.36
C ARG A 175 6.50 -30.53 -7.30
N THR A 176 5.30 -30.77 -6.77
CA THR A 176 5.10 -31.78 -5.72
C THR A 176 5.11 -33.16 -6.33
N LEU A 177 6.24 -33.89 -6.17
CA LEU A 177 6.46 -35.22 -6.78
C LEU A 177 5.75 -36.32 -5.99
N ASP A 178 5.73 -36.24 -4.66
CA ASP A 178 5.02 -37.23 -3.83
C ASP A 178 3.51 -37.09 -4.03
N VAL A 179 2.88 -38.25 -4.35
CA VAL A 179 1.45 -38.30 -4.70
C VAL A 179 0.55 -37.93 -3.51
N THR A 180 0.95 -38.37 -2.30
CA THR A 180 0.15 -38.10 -1.09
C THR A 180 0.20 -36.61 -0.71
N GLU A 181 1.40 -36.02 -0.72
CA GLU A 181 1.60 -34.60 -0.47
C GLU A 181 0.90 -33.75 -1.52
N ARG A 182 0.97 -34.15 -2.80
CA ARG A 182 0.29 -33.46 -3.89
C ARG A 182 -1.24 -33.50 -3.75
N LEU A 183 -1.78 -34.65 -3.33
CA LEU A 183 -3.21 -34.80 -3.09
C LEU A 183 -3.66 -33.94 -1.89
N GLU A 184 -2.83 -33.86 -0.84
CA GLU A 184 -3.09 -32.99 0.31
C GLU A 184 -3.10 -31.50 -0.10
N LEU A 185 -2.13 -31.11 -0.95
CA LEU A 185 -2.10 -29.75 -1.52
C LEU A 185 -3.35 -29.49 -2.39
N ALA A 186 -3.73 -30.43 -3.23
CA ALA A 186 -4.93 -30.33 -4.07
C ALA A 186 -6.21 -30.16 -3.23
N VAL A 187 -6.37 -30.92 -2.15
CA VAL A 187 -7.48 -30.78 -1.20
C VAL A 187 -7.49 -29.39 -0.58
N LYS A 188 -6.32 -28.91 -0.13
CA LYS A 188 -6.21 -27.57 0.46
C LYS A 188 -6.66 -26.48 -0.51
N LEU A 189 -6.14 -26.48 -1.73
CA LEU A 189 -6.48 -25.49 -2.77
C LEU A 189 -7.97 -25.51 -3.14
N GLN A 190 -8.56 -26.70 -3.22
CA GLN A 190 -10.01 -26.82 -3.50
C GLN A 190 -10.86 -26.36 -2.33
N ARG A 191 -10.45 -26.57 -1.08
CA ARG A 191 -11.14 -26.03 0.09
C ARG A 191 -11.12 -24.50 0.14
N GLU A 192 -10.01 -23.88 -0.22
CA GLU A 192 -9.91 -22.41 -0.34
C GLU A 192 -10.89 -21.90 -1.39
N SER A 193 -10.95 -22.56 -2.55
CA SER A 193 -11.87 -22.23 -3.63
C SER A 193 -13.35 -22.43 -3.22
N LEU A 194 -13.65 -23.49 -2.47
CA LEU A 194 -14.99 -23.74 -1.93
C LEU A 194 -15.43 -22.67 -0.96
N ALA A 195 -14.55 -22.26 -0.04
CA ALA A 195 -14.84 -21.20 0.92
C ALA A 195 -15.16 -19.87 0.22
N GLU A 196 -14.42 -19.52 -0.82
CA GLU A 196 -14.70 -18.33 -1.62
C GLU A 196 -16.06 -18.39 -2.31
N LEU A 197 -16.43 -19.53 -2.89
CA LEU A 197 -17.71 -19.73 -3.55
C LEU A 197 -18.90 -19.67 -2.56
N GLN A 198 -18.72 -20.23 -1.36
CA GLN A 198 -19.74 -20.17 -0.31
C GLN A 198 -19.98 -18.74 0.16
N VAL A 199 -18.90 -17.93 0.30
CA VAL A 199 -19.02 -16.49 0.62
C VAL A 199 -19.75 -15.75 -0.50
N ARG A 200 -19.38 -15.98 -1.76
CA ARG A 200 -20.07 -15.36 -2.90
C ARG A 200 -21.55 -15.75 -2.99
N LYS A 201 -21.89 -17.01 -2.68
CA LYS A 201 -23.28 -17.46 -2.64
C LYS A 201 -24.05 -16.72 -1.55
N ARG A 202 -23.51 -16.64 -0.34
CA ARG A 202 -24.14 -15.92 0.79
C ARG A 202 -24.38 -14.44 0.45
N ILE A 203 -23.37 -13.76 -0.12
CA ILE A 203 -23.53 -12.37 -0.57
C ILE A 203 -24.64 -12.25 -1.62
N ARG A 204 -24.76 -13.21 -2.55
CA ARG A 204 -25.81 -13.19 -3.56
C ARG A 204 -27.19 -13.42 -2.95
N GLU A 205 -27.32 -14.33 -1.99
CA GLU A 205 -28.55 -14.59 -1.25
C GLU A 205 -28.98 -13.37 -0.44
N ASP A 206 -28.03 -12.71 0.28
CA ASP A 206 -28.29 -11.48 1.02
C ASP A 206 -28.74 -10.32 0.10
N VAL A 207 -28.11 -10.20 -1.07
CA VAL A 207 -28.48 -9.20 -2.10
C VAL A 207 -29.85 -9.51 -2.68
N GLN A 208 -30.18 -10.79 -2.90
CA GLN A 208 -31.46 -11.21 -3.45
C GLN A 208 -32.56 -11.01 -2.42
N GLU A 209 -32.33 -11.34 -1.15
CA GLU A 209 -33.27 -11.08 -0.05
C GLU A 209 -33.50 -9.56 0.14
N GLY A 210 -32.42 -8.76 0.02
CA GLY A 210 -32.49 -7.30 0.00
C GLY A 210 -33.31 -6.77 -1.18
N ALA A 211 -33.13 -7.34 -2.37
CA ALA A 211 -33.87 -6.98 -3.57
C ALA A 211 -35.36 -7.36 -3.47
N GLU A 212 -35.68 -8.54 -2.93
CA GLU A 212 -37.06 -8.95 -2.68
C GLU A 212 -37.78 -8.05 -1.66
N LYS A 213 -37.05 -7.63 -0.63
CA LYS A 213 -37.55 -6.68 0.36
C LYS A 213 -37.80 -5.30 -0.25
N GLN A 214 -36.87 -4.82 -1.08
CA GLN A 214 -37.05 -3.58 -1.86
C GLN A 214 -38.17 -3.70 -2.87
N GLN A 215 -38.31 -4.83 -3.54
CA GLN A 215 -39.40 -5.07 -4.49
C GLN A 215 -40.75 -5.10 -3.79
N ARG A 216 -40.83 -5.67 -2.58
CA ARG A 216 -42.03 -5.67 -1.75
C ARG A 216 -42.38 -4.29 -1.21
N GLU A 217 -41.37 -3.51 -0.77
CA GLU A 217 -41.53 -2.09 -0.42
C GLU A 217 -41.96 -1.26 -1.64
N TYR A 218 -41.37 -1.51 -2.79
CA TYR A 218 -41.74 -0.86 -4.05
C TYR A 218 -43.20 -1.19 -4.43
N PHE A 219 -43.62 -2.45 -4.27
CA PHE A 219 -45.00 -2.86 -4.55
C PHE A 219 -46.01 -2.23 -3.59
N LEU A 220 -45.68 -2.16 -2.30
CA LEU A 220 -46.47 -1.46 -1.29
C LEU A 220 -46.51 0.05 -1.53
N ARG A 221 -45.42 0.66 -1.93
CA ARG A 221 -45.40 2.06 -2.36
C ARG A 221 -46.27 2.28 -3.61
N LYS A 222 -46.15 1.40 -4.58
CA LYS A 222 -46.95 1.48 -5.81
C LYS A 222 -48.49 1.27 -5.56
N GLN A 223 -48.82 0.44 -4.58
CA GLN A 223 -50.22 0.34 -4.10
C GLN A 223 -50.68 1.63 -3.39
N MET A 224 -49.83 2.20 -2.54
CA MET A 224 -50.07 3.51 -1.94
C MET A 224 -50.17 4.61 -2.99
N GLU A 225 -49.31 4.60 -3.99
CA GLU A 225 -49.31 5.52 -5.13
C GLU A 225 -50.55 5.38 -6.00
N SER A 226 -51.00 4.11 -6.25
CA SER A 226 -52.25 3.86 -6.97
C SER A 226 -53.47 4.35 -6.20
N ILE A 227 -53.48 4.20 -4.87
CA ILE A 227 -54.54 4.70 -3.99
C ILE A 227 -54.54 6.24 -3.96
N ARG A 228 -53.35 6.86 -3.94
CA ARG A 228 -53.21 8.31 -4.05
C ARG A 228 -53.63 8.84 -5.42
N LYS A 229 -53.34 8.09 -6.50
CA LYS A 229 -53.72 8.42 -7.87
C LYS A 229 -55.26 8.35 -8.10
N GLU A 230 -55.95 7.43 -7.41
CA GLU A 230 -57.42 7.37 -7.36
C GLU A 230 -58.02 8.53 -6.55
N LEU A 231 -57.25 9.12 -5.63
CA LEU A 231 -57.60 10.31 -4.85
C LEU A 231 -57.32 11.64 -5.56
N GLY A 232 -56.65 11.64 -6.75
CA GLY A 232 -56.50 12.79 -7.63
C GLY A 232 -55.44 13.85 -7.24
N ASP A 233 -54.41 13.50 -6.42
CA ASP A 233 -53.55 14.48 -5.72
C ASP A 233 -52.09 14.57 -6.19
N ASP A 234 -51.60 13.76 -7.18
CA ASP A 234 -50.18 13.49 -7.26
C ASP A 234 -49.39 14.07 -8.45
N GLU A 235 -49.89 14.37 -9.60
CA GLU A 235 -49.04 14.81 -10.73
C GLU A 235 -48.83 16.34 -10.78
N ALA A 236 -49.83 17.14 -10.45
CA ALA A 236 -49.69 18.59 -10.36
C ALA A 236 -48.83 18.97 -9.16
N SER A 237 -48.88 18.19 -8.07
CA SER A 237 -48.13 18.38 -6.84
C SER A 237 -46.62 18.24 -7.03
N VAL A 238 -46.13 17.21 -7.76
CA VAL A 238 -44.70 16.95 -7.97
C VAL A 238 -44.07 18.03 -8.84
N VAL A 239 -44.70 18.47 -9.91
CA VAL A 239 -44.16 19.53 -10.79
C VAL A 239 -44.11 20.87 -10.04
N GLU A 240 -45.15 21.17 -9.24
CA GLU A 240 -45.15 22.37 -8.40
C GLU A 240 -44.10 22.32 -7.29
N GLU A 241 -43.87 21.13 -6.69
CA GLU A 241 -42.77 20.94 -5.71
C GLU A 241 -41.41 21.19 -6.35
N TYR A 242 -41.14 20.65 -7.54
CA TYR A 242 -39.87 20.94 -8.25
C TYR A 242 -39.75 22.42 -8.64
N ARG A 243 -40.86 23.06 -9.05
CA ARG A 243 -40.88 24.51 -9.36
C ARG A 243 -40.51 25.33 -8.15
N ALA A 244 -41.11 25.06 -6.99
CA ALA A 244 -40.77 25.72 -5.75
C ALA A 244 -39.31 25.53 -5.33
N LYS A 245 -38.77 24.29 -5.45
CA LYS A 245 -37.35 24.00 -5.16
C LYS A 245 -36.40 24.70 -6.12
N ILE A 246 -36.75 24.83 -7.40
CA ILE A 246 -35.94 25.57 -8.40
C ILE A 246 -35.90 27.05 -8.02
N GLU A 247 -37.02 27.65 -7.62
CA GLU A 247 -37.08 29.06 -7.17
C GLU A 247 -36.29 29.27 -5.86
N GLU A 248 -36.40 28.35 -4.90
CA GLU A 248 -35.66 28.39 -3.63
C GLU A 248 -34.14 28.26 -3.84
N ALA A 249 -33.69 27.48 -4.82
CA ALA A 249 -32.29 27.27 -5.13
C ALA A 249 -31.59 28.55 -5.66
N LYS A 250 -32.34 29.55 -6.14
CA LYS A 250 -31.81 30.80 -6.67
C LYS A 250 -30.69 30.62 -7.65
N MET A 251 -30.91 29.79 -8.64
CA MET A 251 -29.95 29.47 -9.68
C MET A 251 -29.61 30.66 -10.57
N PRO A 252 -28.44 30.73 -11.20
CA PRO A 252 -28.16 31.69 -12.28
C PRO A 252 -29.18 31.58 -13.41
N GLU A 253 -29.44 32.70 -14.11
CA GLU A 253 -30.52 32.80 -15.11
C GLU A 253 -30.47 31.67 -16.15
N ALA A 254 -29.29 31.39 -16.75
CA ALA A 254 -29.12 30.35 -17.76
C ALA A 254 -29.39 28.93 -17.19
N VAL A 255 -29.02 28.69 -15.93
CA VAL A 255 -29.25 27.41 -15.23
C VAL A 255 -30.74 27.23 -14.91
N ASN A 256 -31.38 28.31 -14.46
CA ASN A 256 -32.81 28.33 -14.14
C ASN A 256 -33.65 28.08 -15.40
N GLU A 257 -33.31 28.72 -16.53
CA GLU A 257 -33.96 28.44 -17.81
C GLU A 257 -33.84 26.98 -18.23
N GLN A 258 -32.64 26.38 -18.06
CA GLN A 258 -32.43 24.98 -18.36
C GLN A 258 -33.23 24.06 -17.41
N ALA A 259 -33.30 24.39 -16.11
CA ALA A 259 -34.09 23.63 -15.13
C ALA A 259 -35.58 23.68 -15.47
N LEU A 260 -36.12 24.87 -15.78
CA LEU A 260 -37.53 25.05 -16.17
C LEU A 260 -37.84 24.36 -17.48
N LYS A 261 -36.93 24.35 -18.44
CA LYS A 261 -37.08 23.61 -19.70
C LYS A 261 -37.19 22.10 -19.48
N GLU A 262 -36.33 21.52 -18.63
CA GLU A 262 -36.39 20.10 -18.29
C GLU A 262 -37.65 19.79 -17.43
N LEU A 263 -38.05 20.68 -16.53
CA LEU A 263 -39.30 20.57 -15.78
C LEU A 263 -40.53 20.55 -16.72
N GLY A 264 -40.55 21.43 -17.71
CA GLY A 264 -41.57 21.47 -18.74
C GLY A 264 -41.58 20.21 -19.66
N ARG A 265 -40.42 19.52 -19.77
CA ARG A 265 -40.39 18.20 -20.42
C ARG A 265 -40.98 17.12 -19.51
N LEU A 266 -40.64 17.14 -18.20
CA LEU A 266 -41.20 16.25 -17.20
C LEU A 266 -42.73 16.34 -17.13
N GLU A 267 -43.27 17.56 -17.14
CA GLU A 267 -44.71 17.85 -17.11
C GLU A 267 -45.47 17.24 -18.30
N ARG A 268 -44.82 17.19 -19.49
CA ARG A 268 -45.42 16.62 -20.70
C ARG A 268 -45.27 15.11 -20.86
N MET A 269 -44.43 14.49 -19.98
CA MET A 269 -44.12 13.07 -20.04
C MET A 269 -44.84 12.35 -18.91
N GLY A 270 -45.54 11.23 -19.23
CA GLY A 270 -46.15 10.39 -18.20
C GLY A 270 -45.08 9.70 -17.28
N GLU A 271 -45.47 9.43 -16.06
CA GLU A 271 -44.61 8.95 -14.98
C GLU A 271 -43.86 7.63 -15.25
N GLN A 272 -44.29 6.83 -16.19
CA GLN A 272 -43.84 5.43 -16.39
C GLN A 272 -42.71 5.31 -17.43
N THR A 273 -42.13 6.40 -17.88
CA THR A 273 -41.00 6.33 -18.82
C THR A 273 -39.65 6.39 -18.07
N GLY A 274 -38.70 5.57 -18.47
CA GLY A 274 -37.32 5.63 -17.91
C GLY A 274 -36.67 7.02 -18.06
N GLU A 275 -37.15 7.83 -19.00
CA GLU A 275 -36.70 9.20 -19.24
C GLU A 275 -37.21 10.16 -18.15
N SER A 276 -38.44 9.95 -17.59
CA SER A 276 -38.93 10.77 -16.47
C SER A 276 -38.08 10.63 -15.23
N SER A 277 -37.62 9.40 -14.92
CA SER A 277 -36.69 9.15 -13.81
C SER A 277 -35.34 9.81 -14.03
N MET A 278 -34.82 9.84 -15.27
CA MET A 278 -33.56 10.52 -15.59
C MET A 278 -33.71 12.04 -15.44
N ILE A 279 -34.81 12.64 -15.87
CA ILE A 279 -35.08 14.07 -15.71
C ILE A 279 -35.20 14.45 -14.23
N ARG A 280 -35.92 13.65 -13.43
CA ARG A 280 -36.03 13.86 -11.97
C ARG A 280 -34.64 13.82 -11.32
N THR A 281 -33.86 12.76 -11.58
CA THR A 281 -32.48 12.68 -11.05
C THR A 281 -31.63 13.87 -11.48
N TYR A 282 -31.75 14.34 -12.71
CA TYR A 282 -31.06 15.52 -13.21
C TYR A 282 -31.47 16.80 -12.46
N LEU A 283 -32.77 17.02 -12.28
CA LEU A 283 -33.31 18.15 -11.52
C LEU A 283 -32.89 18.09 -10.05
N ASP A 284 -32.91 16.92 -9.45
CA ASP A 284 -32.44 16.70 -8.08
C ASP A 284 -30.97 17.12 -7.91
N TRP A 285 -30.11 16.75 -8.86
CA TRP A 285 -28.71 17.18 -8.85
C TRP A 285 -28.57 18.68 -9.08
N LEU A 286 -29.32 19.26 -9.99
CA LEU A 286 -29.24 20.67 -10.32
C LEU A 286 -29.70 21.53 -9.11
N ILE A 287 -30.77 21.13 -8.42
CA ILE A 287 -31.29 21.77 -7.21
C ILE A 287 -30.34 21.58 -6.02
N ALA A 288 -29.66 20.44 -5.95
CA ALA A 288 -28.75 20.13 -4.84
C ALA A 288 -27.46 20.96 -4.84
N VAL A 289 -27.08 21.57 -5.98
CA VAL A 289 -25.96 22.50 -6.03
C VAL A 289 -26.33 23.79 -5.29
N PRO A 290 -25.51 24.26 -4.37
CA PRO A 290 -25.84 25.43 -3.51
C PRO A 290 -25.56 26.76 -4.21
N TRP A 291 -26.18 27.03 -5.35
CA TRP A 291 -25.91 28.15 -6.27
C TRP A 291 -25.74 29.53 -5.61
N SER A 292 -26.55 29.84 -4.61
CA SER A 292 -26.59 31.14 -3.94
C SER A 292 -26.02 31.09 -2.52
N LYS A 293 -25.70 29.93 -1.99
CA LYS A 293 -25.26 29.76 -0.61
C LYS A 293 -23.75 29.95 -0.51
N ARG A 294 -23.30 30.79 0.39
CA ARG A 294 -21.89 31.05 0.68
C ARG A 294 -21.67 31.05 2.18
N SER A 295 -20.53 30.53 2.64
CA SER A 295 -20.04 30.67 4.00
C SER A 295 -19.59 32.10 4.22
N GLU A 296 -19.82 32.66 5.42
CA GLU A 296 -19.23 33.95 5.84
C GLU A 296 -17.72 33.76 5.99
N GLU A 297 -16.98 34.55 5.20
CA GLU A 297 -15.53 34.43 5.16
C GLU A 297 -14.86 35.28 6.24
N HIS A 298 -13.99 34.68 7.03
CA HIS A 298 -13.16 35.37 8.01
C HIS A 298 -11.76 35.58 7.44
N LEU A 299 -11.47 36.82 7.03
CA LEU A 299 -10.18 37.22 6.44
C LEU A 299 -9.26 37.88 7.48
N ASP A 300 -9.23 37.41 8.72
CA ASP A 300 -8.30 37.93 9.72
C ASP A 300 -7.04 37.05 9.84
N PRO A 301 -5.85 37.49 9.33
CA PRO A 301 -4.64 36.69 9.36
C PRO A 301 -4.16 36.35 10.77
N VAL A 302 -4.44 37.24 11.76
CA VAL A 302 -4.02 37.03 13.16
C VAL A 302 -4.87 35.95 13.81
N ALA A 303 -6.18 36.01 13.62
CA ALA A 303 -7.09 34.97 14.11
C ALA A 303 -6.84 33.64 13.42
N ALA A 304 -6.59 33.65 12.12
CA ALA A 304 -6.24 32.46 11.37
C ALA A 304 -4.94 31.80 11.87
N ARG A 305 -3.90 32.62 12.13
CA ARG A 305 -2.66 32.12 12.71
C ARG A 305 -2.90 31.48 14.09
N ALA A 306 -3.69 32.05 14.94
CA ALA A 306 -4.01 31.50 16.25
C ALA A 306 -4.71 30.13 16.16
N VAL A 307 -5.62 29.95 15.17
CA VAL A 307 -6.24 28.64 14.90
C VAL A 307 -5.21 27.62 14.43
N LEU A 308 -4.33 28.02 13.51
CA LEU A 308 -3.29 27.13 12.99
C LEU A 308 -2.26 26.71 14.08
N ASP A 309 -1.92 27.63 14.97
CA ASP A 309 -1.00 27.38 16.10
C ASP A 309 -1.62 26.46 17.15
N ALA A 310 -2.94 26.60 17.39
CA ALA A 310 -3.67 25.72 18.30
C ALA A 310 -3.80 24.28 17.75
N ASP A 311 -3.89 24.12 16.43
CA ASP A 311 -4.13 22.81 15.79
C ASP A 311 -2.85 22.07 15.41
N HIS A 312 -1.76 22.78 15.17
CA HIS A 312 -0.52 22.22 14.62
C HIS A 312 0.71 22.73 15.37
N ALA A 313 1.50 21.81 15.92
CA ALA A 313 2.84 22.12 16.42
C ALA A 313 3.82 22.20 15.24
N GLY A 314 4.72 23.20 15.24
CA GLY A 314 5.66 23.42 14.14
C GLY A 314 4.96 23.92 12.86
N LEU A 315 5.52 23.55 11.69
CA LEU A 315 5.00 23.92 10.37
C LEU A 315 4.95 25.44 10.13
N GLU A 316 5.93 26.21 10.64
CA GLU A 316 5.93 27.67 10.59
C GLU A 316 5.82 28.18 9.15
N ASP A 317 6.62 27.64 8.21
CA ASP A 317 6.62 28.06 6.80
C ASP A 317 5.22 27.92 6.17
N VAL A 318 4.50 26.84 6.53
CA VAL A 318 3.13 26.59 6.02
C VAL A 318 2.15 27.60 6.59
N LYS A 319 2.24 27.84 7.90
CA LYS A 319 1.37 28.80 8.60
C LYS A 319 1.60 30.20 8.09
N ASP A 320 2.85 30.59 7.87
CA ASP A 320 3.22 31.90 7.34
C ASP A 320 2.65 32.09 5.92
N ARG A 321 2.82 31.12 5.04
CA ARG A 321 2.26 31.20 3.68
C ARG A 321 0.73 31.29 3.65
N VAL A 322 0.06 30.53 4.50
CA VAL A 322 -1.41 30.62 4.62
C VAL A 322 -1.84 32.01 5.14
N THR A 323 -1.16 32.54 6.16
CA THR A 323 -1.46 33.85 6.71
C THR A 323 -1.13 35.01 5.75
N GLU A 324 -0.03 34.92 4.99
CA GLU A 324 0.30 35.83 3.89
C GLU A 324 -0.80 35.84 2.81
N TYR A 325 -1.26 34.69 2.39
CA TYR A 325 -2.35 34.55 1.42
C TYR A 325 -3.63 35.25 1.92
N LEU A 326 -4.01 35.01 3.19
CA LEU A 326 -5.18 35.64 3.80
C LEU A 326 -4.99 37.15 3.95
N ALA A 327 -3.79 37.63 4.32
CA ALA A 327 -3.48 39.05 4.43
C ALA A 327 -3.63 39.79 3.10
N VAL A 328 -3.14 39.18 1.99
CA VAL A 328 -3.31 39.74 0.64
C VAL A 328 -4.79 39.86 0.28
N ARG A 329 -5.57 38.79 0.54
CA ARG A 329 -7.03 38.78 0.28
C ARG A 329 -7.76 39.85 1.11
N LYS A 330 -7.44 39.97 2.41
CA LYS A 330 -7.98 41.01 3.29
C LYS A 330 -7.70 42.41 2.76
N LEU A 331 -6.44 42.70 2.41
CA LEU A 331 -6.04 43.99 1.89
C LEU A 331 -6.77 44.36 0.59
N ARG A 332 -6.99 43.38 -0.30
CA ARG A 332 -7.77 43.58 -1.54
C ARG A 332 -9.23 43.88 -1.23
N ALA A 333 -9.86 43.13 -0.33
CA ALA A 333 -11.23 43.32 0.11
C ALA A 333 -11.43 44.70 0.76
N ASP A 334 -10.53 45.10 1.69
CA ASP A 334 -10.57 46.39 2.38
C ASP A 334 -10.41 47.59 1.44
N ARG A 335 -9.69 47.38 0.31
CA ARG A 335 -9.48 48.41 -0.72
C ARG A 335 -10.54 48.44 -1.81
N GLY A 336 -11.56 47.58 -1.74
CA GLY A 336 -12.58 47.45 -2.78
C GLY A 336 -12.01 46.99 -4.14
N ILE A 337 -10.83 46.38 -4.14
CA ILE A 337 -10.25 45.79 -5.35
C ILE A 337 -10.95 44.45 -5.57
N GLU A 338 -11.80 44.39 -6.57
CA GLU A 338 -12.45 43.14 -6.95
C GLU A 338 -11.40 42.03 -7.08
N ALA A 339 -11.74 40.85 -6.56
CA ALA A 339 -10.87 39.69 -6.71
C ALA A 339 -10.64 39.48 -8.21
N ASP A 340 -9.38 39.69 -8.65
CA ASP A 340 -9.05 39.34 -10.02
C ASP A 340 -9.28 37.82 -10.17
N PRO A 341 -10.26 37.41 -10.99
CA PRO A 341 -10.49 35.96 -11.19
C PRO A 341 -9.24 35.22 -11.63
N LYS A 342 -8.22 35.94 -12.11
CA LYS A 342 -6.96 35.37 -12.60
C LYS A 342 -5.86 35.22 -11.55
N SER A 343 -6.08 35.60 -10.29
CA SER A 343 -5.02 35.68 -9.27
C SER A 343 -5.11 34.61 -8.18
N GLY A 344 -5.85 33.55 -8.36
CA GLY A 344 -5.96 32.45 -7.40
C GLY A 344 -4.73 31.52 -7.44
N ALA A 345 -3.80 31.67 -6.51
CA ALA A 345 -2.74 30.67 -6.33
C ALA A 345 -3.31 29.39 -5.71
N ILE A 346 -2.92 28.25 -6.26
CA ILE A 346 -3.28 26.95 -5.72
C ILE A 346 -2.18 26.54 -4.74
N LEU A 347 -2.49 26.60 -3.45
CA LEU A 347 -1.54 26.18 -2.43
C LEU A 347 -1.39 24.64 -2.47
N THR A 348 -0.20 24.19 -2.81
CA THR A 348 0.08 22.76 -2.95
C THR A 348 1.07 22.28 -1.89
N LEU A 349 0.60 21.37 -1.05
CA LEU A 349 1.32 20.85 0.12
C LEU A 349 2.05 19.58 -0.29
N ILE A 350 3.37 19.65 -0.44
CA ILE A 350 4.19 18.50 -0.89
C ILE A 350 5.10 18.03 0.24
N GLY A 351 5.12 16.73 0.51
CA GLY A 351 6.03 16.14 1.48
C GLY A 351 5.67 14.73 1.92
N PRO A 352 6.42 14.15 2.86
CA PRO A 352 6.24 12.78 3.30
C PRO A 352 4.84 12.49 3.85
N PRO A 353 4.39 11.23 3.81
CA PRO A 353 3.11 10.85 4.40
C PRO A 353 3.12 11.00 5.93
N GLY A 354 1.97 11.43 6.48
CA GLY A 354 1.82 11.58 7.94
C GLY A 354 2.34 12.87 8.53
N THR A 355 2.68 13.88 7.71
CA THR A 355 3.11 15.23 8.14
C THR A 355 1.96 16.21 8.34
N GLY A 356 0.70 15.75 8.28
CA GLY A 356 -0.44 16.63 8.59
C GLY A 356 -0.99 17.42 7.41
N LYS A 357 -0.60 17.14 6.17
CA LYS A 357 -1.08 17.85 4.96
C LYS A 357 -2.61 17.94 4.85
N THR A 358 -3.32 16.86 5.17
CA THR A 358 -4.78 16.83 5.13
C THR A 358 -5.39 17.62 6.30
N SER A 359 -4.85 17.49 7.51
CA SER A 359 -5.37 18.17 8.70
C SER A 359 -5.19 19.68 8.64
N ILE A 360 -4.10 20.16 8.00
CA ILE A 360 -3.93 21.61 7.84
C ILE A 360 -4.97 22.19 6.88
N GLY A 361 -5.42 21.44 5.89
CA GLY A 361 -6.53 21.84 5.02
C GLY A 361 -7.84 22.07 5.80
N GLU A 362 -8.15 21.18 6.74
CA GLU A 362 -9.30 21.33 7.65
C GLU A 362 -9.15 22.57 8.54
N SER A 363 -7.94 22.81 9.05
CA SER A 363 -7.67 23.97 9.92
C SER A 363 -7.73 25.28 9.14
N VAL A 364 -7.28 25.30 7.88
CA VAL A 364 -7.42 26.47 6.99
C VAL A 364 -8.90 26.78 6.73
N ALA A 365 -9.71 25.77 6.45
CA ALA A 365 -11.16 25.95 6.26
C ALA A 365 -11.82 26.52 7.51
N ARG A 366 -11.50 26.00 8.69
CA ARG A 366 -12.00 26.51 9.97
C ARG A 366 -11.52 27.92 10.26
N ALA A 367 -10.26 28.23 9.99
CA ALA A 367 -9.68 29.54 10.17
C ALA A 367 -10.33 30.61 9.26
N THR A 368 -10.76 30.21 8.06
CA THR A 368 -11.43 31.08 7.09
C THR A 368 -12.95 31.09 7.21
N GLY A 369 -13.54 30.27 8.09
CA GLY A 369 -15.00 30.14 8.22
C GLY A 369 -15.67 29.46 7.05
N ARG A 370 -14.92 28.73 6.23
CA ARG A 370 -15.41 28.03 5.03
C ARG A 370 -15.68 26.56 5.32
N GLU A 371 -16.64 25.99 4.60
CA GLU A 371 -16.86 24.54 4.63
C GLU A 371 -15.67 23.78 3.99
N PHE A 372 -15.39 22.61 4.52
CA PHE A 372 -14.27 21.76 4.06
C PHE A 372 -14.75 20.49 3.37
N VAL A 373 -14.22 20.23 2.18
CA VAL A 373 -14.45 18.96 1.48
C VAL A 373 -13.12 18.39 0.98
N ARG A 374 -12.91 17.11 1.25
CA ARG A 374 -11.77 16.36 0.74
C ARG A 374 -12.16 15.57 -0.51
N MET A 375 -11.44 15.77 -1.60
CA MET A 375 -11.57 15.03 -2.84
C MET A 375 -10.27 14.27 -3.14
N SER A 376 -10.29 12.93 -2.99
CA SER A 376 -9.13 12.10 -3.33
C SER A 376 -9.02 11.95 -4.85
N LEU A 377 -7.84 12.21 -5.39
CA LEU A 377 -7.50 12.03 -6.80
C LEU A 377 -6.66 10.76 -7.04
N GLY A 378 -6.26 10.08 -5.96
CA GLY A 378 -5.49 8.85 -6.05
C GLY A 378 -6.22 7.75 -6.82
N GLY A 379 -5.64 7.31 -7.95
CA GLY A 379 -6.21 6.27 -8.80
C GLY A 379 -7.23 6.74 -9.83
N VAL A 380 -7.50 8.04 -9.93
CA VAL A 380 -8.33 8.63 -11.00
C VAL A 380 -7.58 8.51 -12.33
N ARG A 381 -8.22 7.92 -13.32
CA ARG A 381 -7.68 7.72 -14.68
C ARG A 381 -8.59 8.20 -15.79
N ASP A 382 -9.86 8.45 -15.47
CA ASP A 382 -10.90 8.88 -16.42
C ASP A 382 -11.24 10.35 -16.14
N GLU A 383 -11.16 11.18 -17.15
CA GLU A 383 -11.58 12.59 -17.13
C GLU A 383 -13.03 12.75 -16.67
N ALA A 384 -13.88 11.79 -17.00
CA ALA A 384 -15.30 11.80 -16.62
C ALA A 384 -15.52 11.69 -15.10
N GLU A 385 -14.54 11.24 -14.32
CA GLU A 385 -14.64 11.29 -12.86
C GLU A 385 -14.62 12.74 -12.34
N ILE A 386 -13.92 13.65 -13.03
CA ILE A 386 -13.83 15.07 -12.66
C ILE A 386 -14.97 15.85 -13.27
N ARG A 387 -15.19 15.70 -14.59
CA ARG A 387 -16.19 16.46 -15.37
C ARG A 387 -17.57 15.84 -15.42
N GLY A 388 -17.76 14.60 -14.88
CA GLY A 388 -19.02 13.88 -15.00
C GLY A 388 -19.22 13.14 -16.32
N HIS A 389 -20.08 12.15 -16.30
CA HIS A 389 -20.47 11.40 -17.50
C HIS A 389 -21.67 12.08 -18.18
N ARG A 390 -21.72 12.04 -19.50
CA ARG A 390 -22.90 12.54 -20.22
C ARG A 390 -24.15 11.78 -19.76
N ARG A 391 -25.21 12.50 -19.45
CA ARG A 391 -26.47 11.97 -18.88
C ARG A 391 -27.17 10.89 -19.72
N THR A 392 -26.79 10.74 -21.00
CA THR A 392 -27.31 9.70 -21.89
C THR A 392 -26.85 8.29 -21.57
N TYR A 393 -25.82 8.13 -20.74
CA TYR A 393 -25.32 6.82 -20.30
C TYR A 393 -26.08 6.31 -19.08
N ILE A 394 -26.39 5.02 -19.06
CA ILE A 394 -27.04 4.38 -17.89
C ILE A 394 -26.05 4.42 -16.71
N GLY A 395 -26.51 4.94 -15.56
CA GLY A 395 -25.67 5.10 -14.38
C GLY A 395 -24.76 6.33 -14.40
N ALA A 396 -24.95 7.27 -15.34
CA ALA A 396 -24.22 8.53 -15.35
C ALA A 396 -24.41 9.31 -14.04
N LEU A 397 -23.33 9.91 -13.57
CA LEU A 397 -23.30 10.74 -12.37
C LEU A 397 -22.54 12.04 -12.68
N PRO A 398 -22.86 13.14 -11.97
CA PRO A 398 -22.03 14.36 -12.03
C PRO A 398 -20.59 14.12 -11.59
N GLY A 399 -19.69 14.96 -12.03
CA GLY A 399 -18.29 14.93 -11.66
C GLY A 399 -18.08 15.08 -10.15
N ARG A 400 -16.88 14.73 -9.71
CA ARG A 400 -16.50 14.81 -8.29
C ARG A 400 -16.59 16.23 -7.74
N LEU A 401 -16.37 17.25 -8.56
CA LEU A 401 -16.47 18.66 -8.15
C LEU A 401 -17.90 19.05 -7.82
N VAL A 402 -18.87 18.71 -8.66
CA VAL A 402 -20.29 18.97 -8.39
C VAL A 402 -20.73 18.28 -7.10
N ARG A 403 -20.29 17.05 -6.90
CA ARG A 403 -20.57 16.30 -5.66
C ARG A 403 -19.93 16.97 -4.46
N ALA A 404 -18.70 17.45 -4.58
CA ALA A 404 -18.00 18.18 -3.53
C ALA A 404 -18.73 19.47 -3.15
N LEU A 405 -19.22 20.24 -4.13
CA LEU A 405 -20.02 21.46 -3.87
C LEU A 405 -21.35 21.15 -3.17
N ARG A 406 -22.03 20.10 -3.61
CA ARG A 406 -23.27 19.64 -2.94
C ARG A 406 -22.98 19.24 -1.48
N ASP A 407 -21.93 18.47 -1.25
CA ASP A 407 -21.60 17.95 0.08
C ASP A 407 -21.10 19.06 1.01
N ALA A 408 -20.46 20.10 0.45
CA ALA A 408 -20.12 21.33 1.15
C ALA A 408 -21.34 22.18 1.51
N GLY A 409 -22.38 22.15 0.70
CA GLY A 409 -23.58 23.00 0.87
C GLY A 409 -23.34 24.50 0.62
N THR A 410 -22.18 24.89 0.09
CA THR A 410 -21.79 26.27 -0.23
C THR A 410 -20.98 26.33 -1.53
N MET A 411 -21.00 27.49 -2.22
CA MET A 411 -20.24 27.72 -3.46
C MET A 411 -18.80 28.21 -3.25
N ASN A 412 -18.42 28.52 -2.02
CA ASN A 412 -17.08 29.00 -1.66
C ASN A 412 -16.35 28.09 -0.64
N PRO A 413 -16.44 26.76 -0.76
CA PRO A 413 -15.77 25.86 0.17
C PRO A 413 -14.25 25.87 -0.01
N VAL A 414 -13.54 25.25 0.92
CA VAL A 414 -12.17 24.78 0.73
C VAL A 414 -12.24 23.33 0.21
N ILE A 415 -11.76 23.11 -0.99
CA ILE A 415 -11.68 21.76 -1.58
C ILE A 415 -10.22 21.30 -1.54
N LEU A 416 -9.96 20.23 -0.78
CA LEU A 416 -8.65 19.59 -0.72
C LEU A 416 -8.56 18.51 -1.79
N LEU A 417 -7.72 18.73 -2.79
CA LEU A 417 -7.36 17.77 -3.82
C LEU A 417 -6.24 16.86 -3.28
N ASP A 418 -6.60 15.69 -2.79
CA ASP A 418 -5.64 14.81 -2.12
C ASP A 418 -5.00 13.81 -3.10
N GLU A 419 -3.69 13.60 -2.97
CA GLU A 419 -2.88 12.69 -3.78
C GLU A 419 -2.84 13.06 -5.28
N VAL A 420 -2.59 14.33 -5.63
CA VAL A 420 -2.46 14.82 -7.01
C VAL A 420 -1.30 14.13 -7.76
N ASP A 421 -0.27 13.71 -7.05
CA ASP A 421 0.87 12.95 -7.56
C ASP A 421 0.52 11.54 -8.05
N LYS A 422 -0.68 11.05 -7.77
CA LYS A 422 -1.16 9.72 -8.18
C LYS A 422 -2.21 9.75 -9.29
N VAL A 423 -2.42 10.91 -9.90
CA VAL A 423 -3.28 11.06 -11.08
C VAL A 423 -2.58 10.41 -12.26
N GLY A 424 -3.23 9.43 -12.88
CA GLY A 424 -2.70 8.71 -14.03
C GLY A 424 -3.39 9.14 -15.32
N ALA A 425 -2.64 9.18 -16.43
CA ALA A 425 -3.22 9.27 -17.77
C ALA A 425 -3.44 7.86 -18.31
N ASP A 426 -4.61 7.62 -18.94
CA ASP A 426 -4.94 6.36 -19.61
C ASP A 426 -5.57 6.67 -20.99
N TRP A 427 -5.73 5.65 -21.83
CA TRP A 427 -6.41 5.76 -23.13
C TRP A 427 -7.86 6.30 -23.05
N ARG A 428 -8.44 6.34 -21.87
CA ARG A 428 -9.81 6.83 -21.60
C ARG A 428 -9.91 8.34 -21.40
N GLY A 429 -8.82 9.06 -21.32
CA GLY A 429 -8.79 10.50 -21.13
C GLY A 429 -7.60 10.94 -20.29
N ASP A 430 -7.43 12.24 -20.18
CA ASP A 430 -6.40 12.88 -19.35
C ASP A 430 -7.07 13.69 -18.23
N PRO A 431 -7.20 13.12 -17.02
CA PRO A 431 -7.72 13.85 -15.85
C PRO A 431 -6.94 15.13 -15.55
N SER A 432 -5.64 15.19 -15.92
CA SER A 432 -4.80 16.36 -15.71
C SER A 432 -5.29 17.55 -16.55
N ALA A 433 -5.78 17.30 -17.75
CA ALA A 433 -6.37 18.34 -18.59
C ALA A 433 -7.65 18.93 -17.97
N ALA A 434 -8.51 18.08 -17.39
CA ALA A 434 -9.69 18.54 -16.68
C ALA A 434 -9.32 19.34 -15.43
N LEU A 435 -8.30 18.90 -14.67
CA LEU A 435 -7.80 19.65 -13.52
C LEU A 435 -7.18 20.98 -13.91
N LEU A 436 -6.51 21.07 -15.04
CA LEU A 436 -5.96 22.34 -15.54
C LEU A 436 -7.06 23.39 -15.76
N GLU A 437 -8.22 23.00 -16.30
CA GLU A 437 -9.35 23.93 -16.47
C GLU A 437 -9.95 24.35 -15.13
N VAL A 438 -10.10 23.43 -14.20
CA VAL A 438 -10.61 23.69 -12.84
C VAL A 438 -9.69 24.62 -12.07
N LEU A 439 -8.40 24.40 -12.19
CA LEU A 439 -7.37 25.06 -11.40
C LEU A 439 -6.84 26.33 -12.06
N ASP A 440 -7.15 26.57 -13.34
CA ASP A 440 -6.79 27.81 -14.04
C ASP A 440 -7.77 28.91 -13.66
N PRO A 441 -7.34 29.94 -12.90
CA PRO A 441 -8.22 31.06 -12.55
C PRO A 441 -8.82 31.81 -13.76
N ALA A 442 -8.20 31.68 -14.94
CA ALA A 442 -8.71 32.28 -16.16
C ALA A 442 -9.89 31.50 -16.77
N GLN A 443 -10.09 30.25 -16.39
CA GLN A 443 -11.10 29.35 -16.98
C GLN A 443 -12.09 28.80 -15.96
N ASN A 444 -11.75 28.75 -14.66
CA ASN A 444 -12.55 28.12 -13.62
C ASN A 444 -13.91 28.78 -13.36
N HIS A 445 -14.11 30.04 -13.82
CA HIS A 445 -15.40 30.75 -13.70
C HIS A 445 -16.47 30.18 -14.63
N SER A 446 -16.09 29.42 -15.65
CA SER A 446 -16.98 28.83 -16.68
C SER A 446 -16.78 27.30 -16.81
N PHE A 447 -16.43 26.63 -15.70
CA PHE A 447 -16.27 25.17 -15.70
C PHE A 447 -17.59 24.48 -16.06
N ARG A 448 -17.53 23.50 -16.98
CA ARG A 448 -18.72 22.81 -17.45
C ARG A 448 -18.65 21.31 -17.07
N ASP A 449 -19.60 20.90 -16.22
CA ASP A 449 -19.80 19.48 -15.94
C ASP A 449 -20.63 18.84 -17.06
N HIS A 450 -20.19 17.68 -17.54
CA HIS A 450 -20.84 16.99 -18.66
C HIS A 450 -22.19 16.37 -18.32
N TYR A 451 -22.47 16.11 -17.04
CA TYR A 451 -23.76 15.60 -16.59
C TYR A 451 -24.79 16.73 -16.47
N LEU A 452 -24.40 17.80 -15.78
CA LEU A 452 -25.27 18.96 -15.60
C LEU A 452 -25.42 19.78 -16.89
N ASP A 453 -24.39 19.80 -17.74
CA ASP A 453 -24.34 20.55 -19.01
C ASP A 453 -24.61 22.04 -18.85
N VAL A 454 -24.23 22.60 -17.68
CA VAL A 454 -24.33 24.02 -17.34
C VAL A 454 -22.97 24.52 -16.84
N GLU A 455 -22.77 25.83 -16.91
CA GLU A 455 -21.56 26.46 -16.41
C GLU A 455 -21.63 26.61 -14.88
N LEU A 456 -20.54 26.29 -14.22
CA LEU A 456 -20.32 26.41 -12.78
C LEU A 456 -19.17 27.40 -12.52
N ASP A 457 -19.44 28.42 -11.73
CA ASP A 457 -18.42 29.36 -11.30
C ASP A 457 -17.66 28.82 -10.08
N LEU A 458 -16.44 28.34 -10.31
CA LEU A 458 -15.53 27.83 -9.28
C LEU A 458 -14.52 28.89 -8.79
N SER A 459 -14.63 30.16 -9.24
CA SER A 459 -13.66 31.23 -8.92
C SER A 459 -13.56 31.56 -7.43
N GLN A 460 -14.61 31.24 -6.66
CA GLN A 460 -14.65 31.48 -5.22
C GLN A 460 -14.26 30.25 -4.38
N VAL A 461 -14.06 29.10 -5.02
CA VAL A 461 -13.57 27.89 -4.36
C VAL A 461 -12.10 28.07 -4.03
N MET A 462 -11.72 27.76 -2.80
CA MET A 462 -10.32 27.70 -2.41
C MET A 462 -9.80 26.27 -2.63
N PHE A 463 -8.94 26.09 -3.63
CA PHE A 463 -8.32 24.81 -3.88
C PHE A 463 -7.02 24.69 -3.10
N LEU A 464 -6.90 23.60 -2.33
CA LEU A 464 -5.67 23.14 -1.73
C LEU A 464 -5.32 21.81 -2.39
N ALA A 465 -4.07 21.57 -2.70
CA ALA A 465 -3.62 20.29 -3.24
C ALA A 465 -2.63 19.62 -2.29
N THR A 466 -2.62 18.27 -2.27
CA THR A 466 -1.60 17.52 -1.54
C THR A 466 -0.90 16.54 -2.48
N ALA A 467 0.39 16.38 -2.28
CA ALA A 467 1.21 15.41 -2.98
C ALA A 467 2.29 14.84 -2.03
N ASN A 468 2.81 13.68 -2.33
CA ASN A 468 3.96 13.14 -1.61
C ASN A 468 5.27 13.48 -2.33
N VAL A 469 5.27 13.49 -3.66
CA VAL A 469 6.44 13.73 -4.50
C VAL A 469 6.09 14.73 -5.60
N ALA A 470 6.92 15.76 -5.77
CA ALA A 470 6.70 16.78 -6.80
C ALA A 470 6.93 16.26 -8.23
N ASP A 471 7.92 15.40 -8.43
CA ASP A 471 8.38 14.94 -9.75
C ASP A 471 7.35 14.12 -10.52
N THR A 472 6.34 13.59 -9.83
CA THR A 472 5.27 12.81 -10.44
C THR A 472 4.06 13.65 -10.82
N ILE A 473 4.02 14.93 -10.42
CA ILE A 473 2.97 15.87 -10.82
C ILE A 473 3.25 16.32 -12.26
N PRO A 474 2.23 16.27 -13.17
CA PRO A 474 2.41 16.80 -14.53
C PRO A 474 2.88 18.24 -14.53
N GLY A 475 3.94 18.53 -15.31
CA GLY A 475 4.57 19.87 -15.38
C GLY A 475 3.58 21.03 -15.53
N PRO A 476 2.61 20.97 -16.48
CA PRO A 476 1.63 22.04 -16.65
C PRO A 476 0.74 22.31 -15.42
N LEU A 477 0.52 21.30 -14.60
CA LEU A 477 -0.19 21.48 -13.31
C LEU A 477 0.73 22.11 -12.27
N LEU A 478 1.97 21.63 -12.19
CA LEU A 478 2.96 22.15 -11.24
C LEU A 478 3.27 23.64 -11.47
N ASP A 479 3.30 24.10 -12.72
CA ASP A 479 3.52 25.51 -13.10
C ASP A 479 2.43 26.47 -12.59
N ARG A 480 1.25 25.93 -12.24
CA ARG A 480 0.12 26.70 -11.67
C ARG A 480 0.01 26.59 -10.16
N MET A 481 0.86 25.78 -9.54
CA MET A 481 0.83 25.44 -8.13
C MET A 481 1.86 26.26 -7.35
N GLU A 482 1.43 26.88 -6.26
CA GLU A 482 2.35 27.41 -5.27
C GLU A 482 2.75 26.31 -4.30
N VAL A 483 3.97 25.83 -4.46
CA VAL A 483 4.48 24.67 -3.71
C VAL A 483 4.93 25.07 -2.32
N ILE A 484 4.31 24.48 -1.31
CA ILE A 484 4.71 24.57 0.09
C ILE A 484 5.25 23.19 0.49
N ARG A 485 6.51 23.15 0.89
CA ARG A 485 7.17 21.88 1.26
C ARG A 485 6.91 21.56 2.71
N PHE A 486 6.44 20.35 2.95
CA PHE A 486 6.33 19.74 4.27
C PHE A 486 7.55 18.85 4.48
N ASP A 487 8.36 19.22 5.44
CA ASP A 487 9.48 18.40 5.87
C ASP A 487 9.03 17.39 6.94
N GLY A 488 9.93 16.54 7.37
CA GLY A 488 9.71 15.66 8.51
C GLY A 488 9.75 16.45 9.83
N TYR A 489 9.21 15.82 10.86
CA TYR A 489 9.26 16.35 12.22
C TYR A 489 10.53 15.89 12.95
N THR A 490 11.07 16.76 13.80
CA THR A 490 12.07 16.42 14.81
C THR A 490 11.50 15.49 15.88
N SER A 491 12.35 14.85 16.68
CA SER A 491 11.88 14.01 17.79
C SER A 491 11.09 14.79 18.84
N GLU A 492 11.45 16.05 19.10
CA GLU A 492 10.74 16.91 20.05
C GLU A 492 9.40 17.41 19.49
N GLU A 493 9.34 17.75 18.21
CA GLU A 493 8.05 18.05 17.55
C GLU A 493 7.12 16.83 17.55
N LYS A 494 7.65 15.62 17.30
CA LYS A 494 6.87 14.38 17.39
C LYS A 494 6.34 14.14 18.80
N LEU A 495 7.16 14.44 19.83
CA LEU A 495 6.74 14.36 21.22
C LEU A 495 5.61 15.37 21.52
N ALA A 496 5.77 16.61 21.08
CA ALA A 496 4.74 17.64 21.27
C ALA A 496 3.43 17.27 20.55
N ILE A 497 3.51 16.79 19.31
CA ILE A 497 2.35 16.29 18.55
C ILE A 497 1.72 15.07 19.23
N ALA A 498 2.54 14.15 19.73
CA ALA A 498 2.04 12.95 20.41
C ALA A 498 1.24 13.32 21.67
N LYS A 499 1.75 14.23 22.49
CA LYS A 499 1.09 14.67 23.74
C LYS A 499 -0.14 15.53 23.48
N GLY A 500 0.01 16.54 22.60
CA GLY A 500 -1.04 17.53 22.37
C GLY A 500 -2.23 17.00 21.57
N TYR A 501 -1.97 16.07 20.65
CA TYR A 501 -3.00 15.69 19.66
C TYR A 501 -3.21 14.18 19.54
N LEU A 502 -2.13 13.37 19.39
CA LEU A 502 -2.31 11.96 19.06
C LEU A 502 -2.80 11.14 20.26
N TRP A 503 -2.19 11.36 21.42
CA TRP A 503 -2.53 10.62 22.63
C TRP A 503 -3.97 10.86 23.08
N PRO A 504 -4.45 12.14 23.23
CA PRO A 504 -5.84 12.40 23.59
C PRO A 504 -6.81 11.79 22.56
N ARG A 505 -6.56 12.03 21.27
CA ARG A 505 -7.40 11.52 20.19
C ARG A 505 -7.48 9.99 20.17
N GLN A 506 -6.35 9.30 20.34
CA GLN A 506 -6.33 7.83 20.37
C GLN A 506 -6.92 7.28 21.66
N ARG A 507 -6.75 7.95 22.81
CA ARG A 507 -7.38 7.63 24.07
C ARG A 507 -8.91 7.64 23.92
N ASP A 508 -9.45 8.73 23.43
CA ASP A 508 -10.90 8.92 23.25
C ASP A 508 -11.47 7.92 22.23
N ARG A 509 -10.77 7.67 21.13
CA ARG A 509 -11.14 6.65 20.12
C ARG A 509 -11.21 5.24 20.69
N ASN A 510 -10.40 4.92 21.69
CA ASN A 510 -10.39 3.61 22.33
C ASN A 510 -11.29 3.55 23.59
N GLY A 511 -12.09 4.61 23.84
CA GLY A 511 -13.06 4.67 24.93
C GLY A 511 -12.45 4.79 26.34
N LEU A 512 -11.22 5.29 26.43
CA LEU A 512 -10.50 5.50 27.68
C LEU A 512 -10.64 6.96 28.14
N ARG A 513 -10.82 7.14 29.44
CA ARG A 513 -10.88 8.46 30.07
C ARG A 513 -9.47 8.94 30.42
N GLU A 514 -9.36 10.26 30.69
CA GLU A 514 -8.09 10.89 31.02
C GLU A 514 -7.49 10.39 32.32
N ASP A 515 -8.35 10.05 33.29
CA ASP A 515 -7.97 9.53 34.60
C ASP A 515 -7.62 8.02 34.59
N GLU A 516 -7.81 7.31 33.48
CA GLU A 516 -7.58 5.87 33.38
C GLU A 516 -6.18 5.50 32.86
N VAL A 517 -5.51 6.37 32.10
CA VAL A 517 -4.20 6.07 31.49
C VAL A 517 -3.26 7.27 31.53
N GLU A 518 -2.01 7.00 31.89
CA GLU A 518 -0.92 7.98 31.94
C GLU A 518 0.30 7.45 31.19
N ILE A 519 0.99 8.31 30.41
CA ILE A 519 2.24 8.02 29.73
C ILE A 519 3.24 9.14 29.97
N SER A 520 4.50 8.79 30.25
CA SER A 520 5.57 9.79 30.42
C SER A 520 6.22 10.17 29.07
N ASP A 521 6.82 11.35 29.04
CA ASP A 521 7.56 11.86 27.88
C ASP A 521 8.68 10.91 27.44
N ASP A 522 9.41 10.33 28.41
CA ASP A 522 10.52 9.42 28.13
C ASP A 522 10.05 8.13 27.44
N VAL A 523 8.86 7.65 27.81
CA VAL A 523 8.27 6.48 27.15
C VAL A 523 7.85 6.84 25.71
N ILE A 524 7.29 8.02 25.49
CA ILE A 524 6.94 8.48 24.13
C ILE A 524 8.23 8.64 23.29
N ARG A 525 9.30 9.25 23.84
CA ARG A 525 10.60 9.34 23.16
C ARG A 525 11.15 7.97 22.79
N THR A 526 11.05 7.00 23.70
CA THR A 526 11.45 5.61 23.39
C THR A 526 10.62 5.01 22.26
N ILE A 527 9.30 5.24 22.24
CA ILE A 527 8.44 4.77 21.15
C ILE A 527 8.84 5.41 19.83
N ILE A 528 9.14 6.70 19.83
CA ILE A 528 9.59 7.44 18.64
C ILE A 528 10.92 6.86 18.12
N ALA A 529 11.89 6.63 18.99
CA ALA A 529 13.24 6.21 18.63
C ALA A 529 13.33 4.72 18.25
N GLU A 530 12.62 3.84 18.96
CA GLU A 530 12.81 2.40 18.89
C GLU A 530 11.73 1.67 18.09
N TYR A 531 10.54 2.25 17.95
CA TYR A 531 9.40 1.59 17.31
C TYR A 531 8.91 2.28 16.03
N THR A 532 9.35 3.53 15.77
CA THR A 532 8.97 4.29 14.56
C THR A 532 10.20 4.82 13.83
N ARG A 533 10.17 4.74 12.49
CA ARG A 533 11.16 5.35 11.61
C ARG A 533 10.43 5.96 10.42
N GLU A 534 10.02 7.20 10.59
CA GLU A 534 9.22 7.93 9.60
C GLU A 534 9.48 9.43 9.74
N ALA A 535 9.31 10.17 8.66
CA ALA A 535 9.38 11.62 8.69
C ALA A 535 8.17 12.25 9.40
N GLY A 536 6.97 11.70 9.21
CA GLY A 536 5.74 12.13 9.87
C GLY A 536 5.45 11.43 11.20
N VAL A 537 4.17 11.34 11.54
CA VAL A 537 3.67 10.76 12.82
C VAL A 537 2.62 9.67 12.62
N ARG A 538 2.44 9.14 11.40
CA ARG A 538 1.39 8.16 11.08
C ARG A 538 1.60 6.81 11.77
N ASN A 539 2.84 6.31 11.77
CA ASN A 539 3.16 5.08 12.47
C ASN A 539 3.15 5.29 13.99
N LEU A 540 3.63 6.45 14.46
CA LEU A 540 3.56 6.82 15.88
C LEU A 540 2.10 6.80 16.37
N GLU A 541 1.16 7.38 15.62
CA GLU A 541 -0.26 7.32 15.93
C GLU A 541 -0.77 5.87 16.03
N ARG A 542 -0.35 4.99 15.10
CA ARG A 542 -0.73 3.57 15.08
C ARG A 542 -0.19 2.81 16.27
N GLU A 543 1.07 3.03 16.65
CA GLU A 543 1.70 2.37 17.79
C GLU A 543 1.06 2.84 19.10
N LEU A 544 0.83 4.15 19.29
CA LEU A 544 0.09 4.68 20.44
C LEU A 544 -1.33 4.09 20.53
N GLY A 545 -2.05 4.01 19.40
CA GLY A 545 -3.36 3.37 19.34
C GLY A 545 -3.31 1.88 19.68
N THR A 546 -2.23 1.18 19.35
CA THR A 546 -2.04 -0.24 19.70
C THR A 546 -1.83 -0.43 21.20
N ILE A 547 -1.05 0.44 21.82
CA ILE A 547 -0.85 0.43 23.28
C ILE A 547 -2.17 0.68 24.00
N LEU A 548 -2.91 1.72 23.59
CA LEU A 548 -4.18 2.09 24.20
C LEU A 548 -5.26 1.01 24.03
N ARG A 549 -5.35 0.37 22.85
CA ARG A 549 -6.28 -0.77 22.66
C ARG A 549 -5.99 -1.94 23.58
N LYS A 550 -4.71 -2.30 23.77
CA LYS A 550 -4.34 -3.37 24.69
C LYS A 550 -4.62 -2.98 26.13
N THR A 551 -4.40 -1.72 26.49
CA THR A 551 -4.73 -1.19 27.82
C THR A 551 -6.24 -1.20 28.05
N ALA A 552 -7.05 -0.75 27.09
CA ALA A 552 -8.50 -0.82 27.16
C ALA A 552 -9.01 -2.26 27.33
N THR A 553 -8.42 -3.21 26.60
CA THR A 553 -8.75 -4.63 26.75
C THR A 553 -8.45 -5.15 28.16
N ARG A 554 -7.33 -4.73 28.77
CA ARG A 554 -6.95 -5.12 30.14
C ARG A 554 -7.90 -4.52 31.16
N ILE A 555 -8.27 -3.25 31.03
CA ILE A 555 -9.24 -2.57 31.91
C ILE A 555 -10.63 -3.23 31.80
N ALA A 556 -11.11 -3.49 30.57
CA ALA A 556 -12.40 -4.13 30.33
C ALA A 556 -12.45 -5.56 30.90
N ALA A 557 -11.35 -6.33 30.82
CA ALA A 557 -11.26 -7.66 31.39
C ALA A 557 -11.37 -7.66 32.90
N THR A 558 -10.83 -6.63 33.58
CA THR A 558 -10.95 -6.49 35.05
C THR A 558 -12.32 -6.01 35.51
N GLN A 559 -13.05 -5.25 34.69
CA GLN A 559 -14.40 -4.76 34.98
C GLN A 559 -15.48 -5.82 34.69
N SER A 560 -15.19 -6.85 33.90
CA SER A 560 -16.15 -7.88 33.51
C SER A 560 -16.22 -9.10 34.48
N GLU A 561 -15.49 -9.13 35.60
CA GLU A 561 -15.71 -10.14 36.64
C GLU A 561 -16.95 -9.77 37.48
N PRO A 562 -17.98 -10.63 37.54
CA PRO A 562 -19.14 -10.34 38.36
C PRO A 562 -18.74 -10.35 39.84
N GLU A 563 -19.13 -9.30 40.56
CA GLU A 563 -19.11 -9.31 42.06
C GLU A 563 -19.79 -10.58 42.52
N SER A 564 -19.02 -11.50 43.05
CA SER A 564 -19.55 -12.66 43.75
C SER A 564 -20.25 -12.17 45.01
N HIS A 565 -21.57 -12.09 44.96
CA HIS A 565 -22.37 -11.93 46.18
C HIS A 565 -21.96 -12.96 47.23
N ALA A 566 -21.43 -12.48 48.30
CA ALA A 566 -21.23 -13.24 49.51
C ALA A 566 -22.56 -13.84 49.91
N ALA A 567 -22.61 -15.14 49.95
CA ALA A 567 -23.74 -15.89 50.47
C ALA A 567 -23.86 -15.67 51.98
N ASP A 568 -24.93 -15.05 52.40
CA ASP A 568 -25.35 -15.06 53.82
C ASP A 568 -26.27 -16.27 54.03
N GLU A 569 -26.07 -16.92 55.19
CA GLU A 569 -26.72 -18.18 55.55
C GLU A 569 -28.22 -18.01 55.81
N PRO A 570 -29.00 -19.11 55.78
CA PRO A 570 -30.46 -19.04 55.82
C PRO A 570 -31.04 -18.99 57.26
N ALA A 571 -31.98 -18.06 57.47
CA ALA A 571 -32.89 -18.11 58.59
C ALA A 571 -34.27 -18.60 58.15
N LYS A 572 -34.81 -19.48 58.96
CA LYS A 572 -36.05 -20.25 58.80
C LYS A 572 -37.32 -19.42 59.00
N ASP A 573 -38.37 -19.96 58.41
CA ASP A 573 -39.78 -19.92 58.77
C ASP A 573 -40.61 -18.66 58.56
N ALA A 574 -41.64 -18.76 57.69
CA ALA A 574 -43.06 -18.91 58.00
C ALA A 574 -44.01 -18.54 56.81
N ARG A 575 -44.78 -19.55 56.39
CA ARG A 575 -46.23 -19.61 56.00
C ARG A 575 -46.93 -18.35 55.41
N ALA A 576 -47.54 -18.52 54.31
CA ALA A 576 -48.91 -18.67 53.98
C ALA A 576 -49.52 -17.83 52.86
N SER A 577 -50.13 -18.54 51.91
CA SER A 577 -51.37 -18.21 51.18
C SER A 577 -51.33 -17.04 50.15
N GLY A 578 -51.66 -17.19 48.93
CA GLY A 578 -52.75 -17.72 48.31
C GLY A 578 -52.98 -17.22 46.88
N LYS A 579 -53.40 -18.13 46.07
CA LYS A 579 -54.20 -17.93 44.82
C LYS A 579 -53.55 -17.47 43.52
N GLN A 580 -53.49 -18.46 42.65
CA GLN A 580 -53.66 -18.50 41.19
C GLN A 580 -54.97 -17.84 40.72
N PRO A 581 -55.30 -17.66 39.42
CA PRO A 581 -54.99 -18.61 38.33
C PRO A 581 -54.70 -18.01 36.92
N ALA A 582 -54.12 -18.89 36.11
CA ALA A 582 -54.49 -19.33 34.74
C ALA A 582 -54.38 -18.32 33.57
N ALA A 583 -54.06 -18.64 32.38
CA ALA A 583 -53.93 -19.80 31.53
C ALA A 583 -53.19 -19.32 30.25
N ASP A 584 -52.64 -20.05 29.54
CA ASP A 584 -52.56 -21.10 28.52
C ASP A 584 -51.62 -20.68 27.41
N GLN A 585 -50.81 -21.43 26.78
CA GLN A 585 -50.79 -22.70 26.12
C GLN A 585 -49.38 -23.08 25.64
N LYS A 586 -49.06 -24.32 25.80
CA LYS A 586 -48.03 -25.12 25.09
C LYS A 586 -48.67 -25.71 23.82
N PRO A 587 -48.03 -26.52 22.96
CA PRO A 587 -46.84 -27.40 23.09
C PRO A 587 -45.96 -27.39 21.81
N ALA A 588 -44.93 -28.15 21.59
CA ALA A 588 -44.41 -29.50 21.89
C ALA A 588 -43.00 -29.58 21.38
N ALA A 589 -42.05 -30.12 22.04
CA ALA A 589 -41.52 -31.50 22.09
C ALA A 589 -40.95 -32.04 20.74
N ASP A 590 -39.63 -32.33 20.70
CA ASP A 590 -39.11 -33.69 20.78
C ASP A 590 -37.54 -33.71 20.64
N GLN A 591 -37.04 -34.44 21.49
CA GLN A 591 -36.17 -35.61 21.57
C GLN A 591 -34.64 -35.46 21.59
N LYS A 592 -34.20 -35.91 22.77
CA LYS A 592 -32.85 -36.28 23.15
C LYS A 592 -32.18 -37.32 22.24
N LYS A 593 -30.84 -37.22 22.07
CA LYS A 593 -29.95 -38.38 22.25
C LYS A 593 -28.58 -37.95 22.76
N ALA A 594 -28.26 -38.56 23.90
CA ALA A 594 -26.95 -38.45 24.55
C ALA A 594 -25.95 -39.40 23.86
N VAL A 595 -24.70 -38.94 23.71
CA VAL A 595 -23.56 -39.82 23.55
C VAL A 595 -22.48 -39.41 24.57
N LYS A 596 -22.07 -40.43 25.33
CA LYS A 596 -21.03 -40.37 26.37
C LYS A 596 -19.62 -40.27 25.81
N GLY A 597 -18.81 -39.43 26.40
CA GLY A 597 -17.48 -39.84 26.90
C GLY A 597 -16.26 -39.68 26.02
N ALA A 598 -15.52 -38.60 26.17
CA ALA A 598 -14.07 -38.66 26.09
C ALA A 598 -13.48 -37.64 27.09
N LYS A 599 -12.66 -38.15 27.99
CA LYS A 599 -11.94 -37.39 29.00
C LYS A 599 -10.90 -36.49 28.35
N ALA A 600 -11.05 -35.18 28.39
CA ALA A 600 -10.01 -34.23 28.08
C ALA A 600 -9.14 -34.03 29.35
N LYS A 601 -7.83 -34.18 29.18
CA LYS A 601 -6.79 -33.84 30.16
C LYS A 601 -6.80 -32.34 30.40
N LYS A 602 -6.92 -31.94 31.66
CA LYS A 602 -6.70 -30.58 32.15
C LYS A 602 -5.23 -30.19 31.91
N PRO A 603 -4.92 -29.03 31.34
CA PRO A 603 -3.60 -28.46 31.45
C PRO A 603 -3.48 -27.82 32.85
N THR A 604 -2.55 -28.28 33.62
CA THR A 604 -2.09 -27.68 34.87
C THR A 604 -1.14 -26.54 34.51
N GLY A 605 -1.68 -25.35 34.27
CA GLY A 605 -0.95 -24.10 34.34
C GLY A 605 -1.66 -23.20 35.33
N LYS A 606 -1.02 -22.87 36.41
CA LYS A 606 -1.47 -21.81 37.32
C LYS A 606 -1.49 -20.50 36.53
N GLN A 607 -2.67 -20.10 36.07
CA GLN A 607 -2.89 -18.70 35.70
C GLN A 607 -2.85 -17.90 37.00
N ALA A 608 -1.87 -17.01 37.09
CA ALA A 608 -1.82 -16.00 38.15
C ALA A 608 -3.13 -15.19 38.07
N ARG A 609 -3.78 -14.94 39.20
CA ARG A 609 -4.92 -14.02 39.35
C ARG A 609 -4.46 -12.67 38.78
N PRO A 610 -5.25 -12.00 37.92
CA PRO A 610 -4.96 -10.62 37.57
C PRO A 610 -5.07 -9.77 38.82
N GLU A 611 -4.00 -9.09 39.16
CA GLU A 611 -4.01 -8.08 40.25
C GLU A 611 -4.96 -6.96 39.84
N ALA A 612 -5.72 -6.41 40.78
CA ALA A 612 -6.59 -5.27 40.56
C ALA A 612 -5.76 -4.11 39.99
N ILE A 613 -6.11 -3.68 38.76
CA ILE A 613 -5.39 -2.61 38.08
C ILE A 613 -5.72 -1.30 38.82
N SER A 614 -4.68 -0.67 39.37
CA SER A 614 -4.82 0.70 39.89
C SER A 614 -4.97 1.69 38.73
N THR A 615 -5.99 2.52 38.76
CA THR A 615 -6.16 3.65 37.84
C THR A 615 -5.50 4.89 38.44
N PRO A 616 -4.74 5.70 37.64
CA PRO A 616 -4.40 5.51 36.23
C PRO A 616 -3.41 4.35 35.98
N VAL A 617 -3.63 3.65 34.86
CA VAL A 617 -2.67 2.67 34.35
C VAL A 617 -1.48 3.46 33.79
N LYS A 618 -0.33 3.34 34.45
CA LYS A 618 0.91 3.94 33.95
C LYS A 618 1.49 3.08 32.84
N ILE A 619 1.65 3.68 31.67
CA ILE A 619 2.32 3.03 30.55
C ILE A 619 3.84 3.21 30.73
N ASP A 620 4.50 2.13 31.12
CA ASP A 620 5.96 2.03 31.23
C ASP A 620 6.56 1.28 30.02
N LEU A 621 7.88 1.13 29.99
CA LEU A 621 8.58 0.46 28.89
C LEU A 621 8.22 -1.02 28.78
N ASP A 622 7.87 -1.67 29.88
CA ASP A 622 7.46 -3.08 29.85
C ASP A 622 6.06 -3.21 29.22
N ALA A 623 5.13 -2.30 29.55
CA ALA A 623 3.83 -2.23 28.87
C ALA A 623 3.97 -1.94 27.37
N VAL A 624 4.93 -1.10 26.98
CA VAL A 624 5.24 -0.85 25.55
C VAL A 624 5.76 -2.13 24.89
N ARG A 625 6.70 -2.84 25.51
CA ARG A 625 7.23 -4.10 24.98
C ARG A 625 6.17 -5.19 24.86
N ASP A 626 5.31 -5.30 25.85
CA ASP A 626 4.16 -6.20 25.82
C ASP A 626 3.18 -5.84 24.70
N ALA A 627 3.00 -4.53 24.45
CA ALA A 627 2.07 -4.06 23.44
C ALA A 627 2.63 -4.16 22.02
N LEU A 628 3.84 -3.73 21.81
CA LEU A 628 4.44 -3.54 20.48
C LEU A 628 5.44 -4.66 20.10
N GLY A 629 5.81 -5.51 21.08
CA GLY A 629 6.80 -6.56 20.89
C GLY A 629 8.24 -6.04 21.00
N ARG A 630 9.15 -6.71 20.29
CA ARG A 630 10.58 -6.37 20.31
C ARG A 630 10.82 -5.02 19.64
N GLN A 631 11.85 -4.31 20.12
CA GLN A 631 12.39 -3.13 19.46
C GLN A 631 12.58 -3.36 17.95
N LYS A 632 12.10 -2.43 17.15
CA LYS A 632 12.10 -2.56 15.67
C LYS A 632 13.33 -1.90 15.03
N PHE A 633 13.84 -0.84 15.65
CA PHE A 633 14.95 -0.06 15.12
C PHE A 633 16.07 0.04 16.16
N PHE A 634 17.31 -0.23 15.70
CA PHE A 634 18.52 -0.18 16.51
C PHE A 634 19.43 0.93 15.98
N GLN A 635 20.15 1.60 16.87
CA GLN A 635 21.20 2.53 16.49
C GLN A 635 22.49 1.73 16.25
N GLU A 636 22.72 1.31 15.00
CA GLU A 636 23.84 0.45 14.63
C GLU A 636 25.05 1.23 14.06
N SER A 637 24.97 2.56 13.97
CA SER A 637 25.98 3.39 13.27
C SER A 637 27.41 3.18 13.78
N ALA A 638 27.59 3.14 15.09
CA ALA A 638 28.92 3.01 15.71
C ALA A 638 29.63 1.66 15.43
N ALA A 639 28.85 0.56 15.37
CA ALA A 639 29.41 -0.77 15.13
C ALA A 639 29.76 -1.00 13.66
N ARG A 640 29.00 -0.42 12.73
CA ARG A 640 29.17 -0.63 11.29
C ARG A 640 30.37 0.14 10.72
N THR A 641 30.62 1.37 11.15
CA THR A 641 31.71 2.20 10.64
C THR A 641 33.09 1.93 11.31
N ALA A 642 33.17 1.08 12.31
CA ALA A 642 34.42 0.68 12.94
C ALA A 642 35.38 -0.08 11.99
N THR A 643 34.86 -0.59 10.88
CA THR A 643 35.63 -1.32 9.87
C THR A 643 35.96 -0.40 8.69
N PRO A 644 37.27 -0.33 8.22
CA PRO A 644 37.58 0.38 7.00
C PRO A 644 36.73 -0.10 5.80
N GLY A 645 36.32 0.83 4.97
CA GLY A 645 35.49 0.54 3.82
C GLY A 645 33.98 0.81 4.02
N VAL A 646 33.59 1.32 5.17
CA VAL A 646 32.18 1.67 5.44
C VAL A 646 32.05 3.18 5.67
N ALA A 647 31.13 3.84 4.96
CA ALA A 647 30.82 5.26 5.12
C ALA A 647 29.31 5.48 5.30
N THR A 648 28.97 6.52 6.05
CA THR A 648 27.60 6.92 6.32
C THR A 648 27.18 8.04 5.37
N GLY A 649 26.32 7.73 4.41
CA GLY A 649 25.70 8.68 3.50
C GLY A 649 24.33 9.14 3.98
N LEU A 650 23.89 10.30 3.51
CA LEU A 650 22.57 10.86 3.78
C LEU A 650 21.75 10.92 2.49
N ALA A 651 20.53 10.42 2.52
CA ALA A 651 19.62 10.38 1.38
C ALA A 651 18.26 10.99 1.72
N VAL A 652 17.49 11.30 0.67
CA VAL A 652 16.06 11.63 0.77
C VAL A 652 15.29 10.56 0.02
N THR A 653 14.25 10.04 0.63
CA THR A 653 13.34 9.05 0.06
C THR A 653 11.92 9.63 0.03
N GLY A 654 10.98 8.99 -0.62
CA GLY A 654 9.56 9.37 -0.57
C GLY A 654 8.96 9.37 0.85
N ALA A 655 9.65 8.76 1.82
CA ALA A 655 9.25 8.76 3.23
C ALA A 655 9.96 9.85 4.07
N GLY A 656 10.88 10.62 3.48
CA GLY A 656 11.69 11.64 4.12
C GLY A 656 13.19 11.34 4.07
N GLY A 657 13.97 12.04 4.91
CA GLY A 657 15.40 11.79 5.02
C GLY A 657 15.72 10.41 5.61
N ASP A 658 16.80 9.80 5.17
CA ASP A 658 17.28 8.50 5.65
C ASP A 658 18.81 8.44 5.68
N VAL A 659 19.35 7.55 6.51
CA VAL A 659 20.78 7.27 6.62
C VAL A 659 21.10 6.00 5.85
N LEU A 660 22.06 6.10 4.93
CA LEU A 660 22.53 4.99 4.12
C LEU A 660 23.95 4.60 4.52
N PHE A 661 24.19 3.32 4.73
CA PHE A 661 25.53 2.79 4.83
C PHE A 661 26.02 2.38 3.44
N ILE A 662 27.24 2.77 3.11
CA ILE A 662 27.93 2.39 1.88
C ILE A 662 29.09 1.54 2.27
N GLU A 663 29.08 0.28 1.85
CA GLU A 663 30.06 -0.73 2.18
C GLU A 663 30.91 -1.01 0.93
N ALA A 664 32.21 -0.81 1.02
CA ALA A 664 33.16 -1.13 -0.03
C ALA A 664 34.05 -2.30 0.41
N THR A 665 34.28 -3.23 -0.49
CA THR A 665 35.23 -4.33 -0.28
C THR A 665 36.07 -4.57 -1.54
N VAL A 666 37.20 -5.22 -1.39
CA VAL A 666 38.13 -5.56 -2.47
C VAL A 666 38.27 -7.09 -2.57
N MET A 667 38.18 -7.60 -3.78
CA MET A 667 38.34 -9.02 -4.09
C MET A 667 39.51 -9.24 -5.05
N LYS A 668 40.11 -10.44 -5.04
CA LYS A 668 41.07 -10.83 -6.07
C LYS A 668 40.32 -11.10 -7.37
N SER A 669 40.73 -10.47 -8.47
CA SER A 669 40.15 -10.73 -9.78
C SER A 669 40.50 -12.16 -10.24
N GLY A 670 39.48 -12.92 -10.64
CA GLY A 670 39.62 -14.30 -11.11
C GLY A 670 39.99 -14.47 -12.59
N GLY A 671 40.28 -13.39 -13.35
CA GLY A 671 40.48 -13.47 -14.80
C GLY A 671 41.37 -12.36 -15.33
N SER A 672 41.82 -12.48 -16.60
CA SER A 672 42.75 -11.59 -17.29
C SER A 672 42.22 -10.17 -17.62
N SER A 673 41.04 -9.79 -17.15
CA SER A 673 40.43 -8.45 -17.27
C SER A 673 40.17 -7.84 -15.89
N GLY A 674 41.14 -7.96 -14.97
CA GLY A 674 41.00 -7.40 -13.63
C GLY A 674 41.03 -5.87 -13.64
N ASN A 675 39.97 -5.25 -13.21
CA ASN A 675 39.69 -3.92 -12.68
C ASN A 675 38.19 -3.59 -12.71
N GLY A 676 37.35 -4.57 -12.43
CA GLY A 676 35.91 -4.45 -12.41
C GLY A 676 35.39 -3.73 -11.16
N LEU A 677 34.26 -3.05 -11.31
CA LEU A 677 33.44 -2.54 -10.20
C LEU A 677 32.11 -3.27 -10.19
N VAL A 678 31.87 -4.01 -9.12
CA VAL A 678 30.59 -4.68 -8.85
C VAL A 678 29.75 -3.75 -7.98
N LEU A 679 28.50 -3.55 -8.35
CA LEU A 679 27.57 -2.68 -7.64
C LEU A 679 26.31 -3.46 -7.26
N THR A 680 25.96 -3.41 -5.99
CA THR A 680 24.75 -4.07 -5.47
C THR A 680 23.97 -3.18 -4.51
N GLY A 681 22.66 -3.43 -4.31
CA GLY A 681 21.80 -2.64 -3.43
C GLY A 681 20.64 -1.94 -4.14
N GLN A 682 20.20 -2.44 -5.31
CA GLN A 682 19.15 -1.84 -6.15
C GLN A 682 19.44 -0.36 -6.51
N LEU A 683 20.64 -0.11 -7.03
CA LEU A 683 21.09 1.22 -7.41
C LEU A 683 20.52 1.59 -8.79
N GLY A 684 19.96 2.78 -8.91
CA GLY A 684 19.61 3.39 -10.20
C GLY A 684 20.85 3.81 -11.01
N ASP A 685 20.62 4.29 -12.21
CA ASP A 685 21.72 4.54 -13.15
C ASP A 685 22.61 5.73 -12.75
N VAL A 686 22.01 6.78 -12.18
CA VAL A 686 22.77 7.94 -11.65
C VAL A 686 23.70 7.52 -10.51
N MET A 687 23.19 6.68 -9.60
CA MET A 687 23.99 6.20 -8.48
C MET A 687 25.10 5.24 -8.91
N LYS A 688 24.87 4.40 -9.94
CA LYS A 688 25.90 3.57 -10.57
C LYS A 688 26.99 4.40 -11.23
N GLU A 689 26.61 5.50 -11.88
CA GLU A 689 27.57 6.45 -12.45
C GLU A 689 28.42 7.12 -11.37
N SER A 690 27.79 7.61 -10.30
CA SER A 690 28.49 8.17 -9.13
C SER A 690 29.52 7.20 -8.53
N ALA A 691 29.18 5.90 -8.45
CA ALA A 691 30.13 4.89 -7.96
C ALA A 691 31.33 4.71 -8.91
N ARG A 692 31.12 4.78 -10.22
CA ARG A 692 32.21 4.73 -11.21
C ARG A 692 33.10 5.97 -11.14
N ILE A 693 32.51 7.15 -10.99
CA ILE A 693 33.23 8.40 -10.78
C ILE A 693 34.07 8.33 -9.50
N ALA A 694 33.47 7.84 -8.40
CA ALA A 694 34.15 7.68 -7.13
C ALA A 694 35.39 6.77 -7.24
N LEU A 695 35.28 5.61 -7.87
CA LEU A 695 36.45 4.71 -8.09
C LEU A 695 37.48 5.33 -9.00
N SER A 696 37.08 6.03 -10.07
CA SER A 696 37.97 6.70 -11.00
C SER A 696 38.76 7.83 -10.30
N TYR A 697 38.11 8.61 -9.45
CA TYR A 697 38.72 9.66 -8.66
C TYR A 697 39.76 9.10 -7.68
N VAL A 698 39.38 8.10 -6.88
CA VAL A 698 40.33 7.48 -5.91
C VAL A 698 41.53 6.92 -6.63
N ARG A 699 41.34 6.28 -7.79
CA ARG A 699 42.45 5.74 -8.60
C ARG A 699 43.35 6.80 -9.18
N GLY A 700 42.82 7.96 -9.52
CA GLY A 700 43.61 9.06 -10.06
C GLY A 700 44.36 9.92 -9.03
N HIS A 701 44.08 9.73 -7.72
CA HIS A 701 44.60 10.54 -6.62
C HIS A 701 45.22 9.68 -5.50
N VAL A 702 45.81 8.54 -5.85
CA VAL A 702 46.38 7.57 -4.89
C VAL A 702 47.48 8.18 -4.03
N ASP A 703 48.37 9.02 -4.63
CA ASP A 703 49.46 9.68 -3.95
C ASP A 703 48.95 10.65 -2.87
N ASP A 704 47.91 11.45 -3.21
CA ASP A 704 47.32 12.43 -2.29
C ASP A 704 46.64 11.76 -1.08
N MET A 705 46.20 10.53 -1.24
CA MET A 705 45.51 9.74 -0.21
C MET A 705 46.45 8.79 0.56
N GLY A 706 47.70 8.71 0.16
CA GLY A 706 48.70 7.78 0.75
C GLY A 706 48.33 6.31 0.50
N ILE A 707 47.73 6.01 -0.67
CA ILE A 707 47.33 4.68 -1.11
C ILE A 707 48.41 4.14 -2.05
N ASP A 708 48.83 2.89 -1.85
CA ASP A 708 49.76 2.21 -2.74
C ASP A 708 49.10 1.93 -4.10
N GLU A 709 49.73 2.33 -5.21
CA GLU A 709 49.17 2.11 -6.56
C GLU A 709 48.92 0.61 -6.84
N SER A 710 49.75 -0.28 -6.28
CA SER A 710 49.55 -1.73 -6.37
C SER A 710 48.23 -2.22 -5.74
N ALA A 711 47.57 -1.38 -4.93
CA ALA A 711 46.27 -1.71 -4.35
C ALA A 711 45.18 -1.94 -5.40
N PHE A 712 45.38 -1.52 -6.65
CA PHE A 712 44.44 -1.71 -7.75
C PHE A 712 44.79 -2.88 -8.66
N GLU A 713 46.00 -3.42 -8.61
CA GLU A 713 46.47 -4.45 -9.51
C GLU A 713 45.83 -5.80 -9.23
N GLY A 714 45.16 -6.38 -10.24
CA GLY A 714 44.56 -7.71 -10.13
C GLY A 714 43.39 -7.78 -9.10
N ARG A 715 42.78 -6.64 -8.80
CA ARG A 715 41.70 -6.55 -7.83
C ARG A 715 40.39 -6.05 -8.46
N GLU A 716 39.31 -6.53 -7.94
CA GLU A 716 37.96 -6.09 -8.26
C GLU A 716 37.30 -5.46 -7.03
N PHE A 717 36.59 -4.36 -7.22
CA PHE A 717 35.96 -3.60 -6.15
C PHE A 717 34.48 -3.90 -6.13
N HIS A 718 33.93 -4.12 -4.94
CA HIS A 718 32.50 -4.29 -4.77
C HIS A 718 31.98 -3.22 -3.81
N VAL A 719 31.05 -2.40 -4.31
CA VAL A 719 30.34 -1.41 -3.50
C VAL A 719 28.90 -1.89 -3.32
N HIS A 720 28.51 -2.02 -2.05
CA HIS A 720 27.18 -2.45 -1.64
C HIS A 720 26.50 -1.36 -0.83
N VAL A 721 25.22 -1.09 -1.13
CA VAL A 721 24.38 -0.21 -0.31
C VAL A 721 23.26 -1.04 0.29
N PRO A 722 23.37 -1.45 1.57
CA PRO A 722 22.35 -2.24 2.27
C PRO A 722 20.98 -1.57 2.27
N ALA A 723 19.92 -2.32 2.65
CA ALA A 723 18.50 -1.98 2.58
C ALA A 723 17.89 -2.28 1.20
N GLY A 724 17.96 -3.56 0.82
CA GLY A 724 17.66 -4.07 -0.52
C GLY A 724 16.21 -4.02 -0.99
N ALA A 725 15.26 -3.57 -0.16
CA ALA A 725 13.84 -3.53 -0.56
C ALA A 725 13.43 -2.19 -1.22
N ILE A 726 14.30 -1.17 -1.21
CA ILE A 726 13.98 0.17 -1.73
C ILE A 726 14.98 0.52 -2.84
N PRO A 727 14.51 0.80 -4.07
CA PRO A 727 15.35 1.34 -5.13
C PRO A 727 15.97 2.67 -4.70
N LYS A 728 17.27 2.86 -5.02
CA LYS A 728 18.03 4.06 -4.66
C LYS A 728 18.62 4.67 -5.91
N ASP A 729 18.38 5.96 -6.13
CA ASP A 729 19.01 6.70 -7.20
C ASP A 729 19.33 8.13 -6.76
N GLY A 730 20.32 8.72 -7.39
CA GLY A 730 20.72 10.09 -7.17
C GLY A 730 22.23 10.27 -7.00
N PRO A 731 22.77 11.46 -7.34
CA PRO A 731 24.20 11.73 -7.33
C PRO A 731 24.77 12.03 -5.93
N SER A 732 23.92 12.34 -4.95
CA SER A 732 24.30 12.86 -3.63
C SER A 732 25.08 11.88 -2.73
N ALA A 733 25.16 10.60 -3.12
CA ALA A 733 25.96 9.59 -2.42
C ALA A 733 27.44 9.54 -2.88
N GLY A 734 27.82 10.33 -3.88
CA GLY A 734 29.17 10.32 -4.46
C GLY A 734 30.27 10.54 -3.43
N VAL A 735 30.09 11.52 -2.54
CA VAL A 735 31.04 11.81 -1.45
C VAL A 735 31.21 10.58 -0.53
N ALA A 736 30.13 9.92 -0.15
CA ALA A 736 30.21 8.77 0.73
C ALA A 736 30.80 7.53 0.03
N MET A 737 30.59 7.38 -1.28
CA MET A 737 31.21 6.31 -2.07
C MET A 737 32.74 6.50 -2.19
N VAL A 738 33.20 7.74 -2.46
CA VAL A 738 34.63 8.05 -2.48
C VAL A 738 35.23 7.79 -1.11
N THR A 739 34.57 8.22 -0.03
CA THR A 739 35.07 8.06 1.34
C THR A 739 35.14 6.59 1.74
N ALA A 740 34.16 5.77 1.36
CA ALA A 740 34.20 4.33 1.63
C ALA A 740 35.36 3.64 0.89
N LEU A 741 35.58 3.97 -0.38
CA LEU A 741 36.69 3.43 -1.16
C LEU A 741 38.05 3.89 -0.62
N ALA A 742 38.18 5.19 -0.31
CA ALA A 742 39.41 5.76 0.29
C ALA A 742 39.69 5.16 1.67
N SER A 743 38.67 4.98 2.50
CA SER A 743 38.75 4.30 3.80
C SER A 743 39.24 2.86 3.66
N LEU A 744 38.68 2.10 2.71
CA LEU A 744 39.08 0.72 2.43
C LEU A 744 40.54 0.62 2.05
N LEU A 745 41.00 1.47 1.13
CA LEU A 745 42.30 1.38 0.52
C LEU A 745 43.41 1.96 1.42
N SER A 746 43.09 3.00 2.20
CA SER A 746 44.02 3.60 3.18
C SER A 746 44.04 2.83 4.52
N GLY A 747 43.08 1.89 4.75
CA GLY A 747 42.95 1.18 6.02
C GLY A 747 42.47 2.06 7.19
N ARG A 748 42.04 3.28 6.93
CA ARG A 748 41.54 4.26 7.92
C ARG A 748 40.01 4.15 8.03
N PRO A 749 39.45 3.79 9.19
CA PRO A 749 38.00 3.78 9.35
C PRO A 749 37.40 5.19 9.28
N VAL A 750 36.15 5.27 8.89
CA VAL A 750 35.34 6.50 8.91
C VAL A 750 34.86 6.73 10.34
N LYS A 751 34.88 7.98 10.80
CA LYS A 751 34.29 8.37 12.11
C LYS A 751 32.81 8.01 12.15
N HIS A 752 32.41 7.32 13.19
CA HIS A 752 31.04 6.83 13.34
C HIS A 752 29.99 7.92 13.59
N THR A 753 30.46 9.11 13.99
CA THR A 753 29.59 10.27 14.24
C THR A 753 29.30 11.10 12.99
N VAL A 754 29.99 10.80 11.88
CA VAL A 754 29.96 11.63 10.66
C VAL A 754 28.99 11.08 9.63
N GLY A 755 28.02 11.89 9.23
CA GLY A 755 27.20 11.68 8.04
C GLY A 755 27.66 12.60 6.91
N MET A 756 27.51 12.18 5.67
CA MET A 756 27.97 12.98 4.54
C MET A 756 27.02 12.93 3.35
N THR A 757 26.98 14.01 2.59
CA THR A 757 26.21 14.12 1.36
C THR A 757 26.90 15.06 0.39
N GLY A 758 26.84 14.75 -0.89
CA GLY A 758 27.45 15.56 -1.95
C GLY A 758 27.66 14.77 -3.23
N GLU A 759 27.51 15.41 -4.36
CA GLU A 759 27.89 14.88 -5.65
C GLU A 759 29.39 15.13 -5.87
N VAL A 760 30.09 14.22 -6.53
CA VAL A 760 31.53 14.30 -6.77
C VAL A 760 31.83 14.34 -8.26
N THR A 761 32.68 15.24 -8.68
CA THR A 761 33.21 15.27 -10.05
C THR A 761 34.53 14.49 -10.16
N LEU A 762 34.96 14.13 -11.38
CA LEU A 762 36.26 13.50 -11.65
C LEU A 762 37.45 14.35 -11.20
N GLN A 763 37.28 15.66 -11.00
CA GLN A 763 38.31 16.59 -10.51
C GLN A 763 38.26 16.75 -8.98
N GLY A 764 37.42 15.97 -8.28
CA GLY A 764 37.29 15.99 -6.82
C GLY A 764 36.54 17.21 -6.25
N ARG A 765 35.78 17.93 -7.07
CA ARG A 765 34.90 18.97 -6.55
C ARG A 765 33.59 18.37 -6.00
N VAL A 766 33.16 18.97 -4.90
CA VAL A 766 31.89 18.61 -4.28
C VAL A 766 30.82 19.58 -4.77
N LEU A 767 29.78 19.02 -5.45
CA LEU A 767 28.67 19.76 -6.04
C LEU A 767 27.45 19.80 -5.11
N PRO A 768 26.59 20.82 -5.25
CA PRO A 768 25.40 21.00 -4.41
C PRO A 768 24.38 19.89 -4.59
N ILE A 769 23.57 19.71 -3.54
CA ILE A 769 22.53 18.67 -3.47
C ILE A 769 21.22 19.29 -3.01
N GLY A 770 20.12 18.57 -3.22
CA GLY A 770 18.80 18.93 -2.69
C GLY A 770 18.49 18.26 -1.35
N GLY A 771 17.51 18.84 -0.64
CA GLY A 771 16.91 18.25 0.57
C GLY A 771 17.85 18.21 1.78
N LEU A 772 18.71 19.22 1.97
CA LEU A 772 19.64 19.27 3.08
C LEU A 772 18.94 19.22 4.43
N LYS A 773 17.86 19.97 4.63
CA LYS A 773 17.04 19.96 5.86
C LYS A 773 16.62 18.55 6.25
N GLN A 774 16.04 17.80 5.29
CA GLN A 774 15.56 16.42 5.54
C GLN A 774 16.73 15.47 5.86
N LYS A 775 17.87 15.62 5.20
CA LYS A 775 19.09 14.86 5.46
C LYS A 775 19.66 15.14 6.84
N ALA A 776 19.68 16.41 7.26
CA ALA A 776 20.15 16.82 8.59
C ALA A 776 19.22 16.27 9.70
N LEU A 777 17.91 16.33 9.52
CA LEU A 777 16.94 15.74 10.46
C LEU A 777 17.14 14.22 10.60
N ALA A 778 17.40 13.52 9.48
CA ALA A 778 17.68 12.09 9.52
C ALA A 778 19.01 11.76 10.21
N ALA A 779 20.06 12.56 9.97
CA ALA A 779 21.35 12.44 10.65
C ALA A 779 21.21 12.63 12.16
N HIS A 780 20.49 13.67 12.58
CA HIS A 780 20.20 13.93 13.99
C HIS A 780 19.42 12.78 14.63
N ALA A 781 18.34 12.30 13.99
CA ALA A 781 17.54 11.16 14.47
C ALA A 781 18.35 9.85 14.55
N ALA A 782 19.39 9.71 13.74
CA ALA A 782 20.32 8.58 13.76
C ALA A 782 21.45 8.72 14.80
N GLY A 783 21.50 9.84 15.54
CA GLY A 783 22.50 10.11 16.56
C GLY A 783 23.86 10.53 16.00
N LEU A 784 23.92 11.01 14.75
CA LEU A 784 25.13 11.58 14.18
C LEU A 784 25.32 13.01 14.73
N THR A 785 26.56 13.40 14.99
CA THR A 785 26.89 14.73 15.52
C THR A 785 27.50 15.66 14.48
N ASP A 786 28.02 15.09 13.38
CA ASP A 786 28.71 15.83 12.35
C ASP A 786 28.12 15.55 10.98
N VAL A 787 27.89 16.59 10.19
CA VAL A 787 27.41 16.48 8.80
C VAL A 787 28.37 17.20 7.84
N ILE A 788 28.92 16.45 6.90
CA ILE A 788 29.69 17.00 5.79
C ILE A 788 28.77 17.26 4.61
N LEU A 789 28.80 18.49 4.10
CA LEU A 789 27.91 18.96 3.04
C LEU A 789 28.67 19.86 2.04
N PRO A 790 28.16 20.06 0.82
CA PRO A 790 28.78 20.96 -0.14
C PRO A 790 28.75 22.43 0.33
N GLU A 791 29.82 23.18 0.10
CA GLU A 791 29.91 24.61 0.46
C GLU A 791 28.75 25.43 -0.13
N ARG A 792 28.29 25.08 -1.34
CA ARG A 792 27.15 25.77 -1.98
C ARG A 792 25.80 25.57 -1.29
N ASN A 793 25.70 24.58 -0.43
CA ASN A 793 24.52 24.36 0.41
C ASN A 793 24.62 25.05 1.78
N ARG A 794 25.64 25.90 2.01
CA ARG A 794 25.77 26.64 3.29
C ARG A 794 24.54 27.50 3.59
N GLY A 795 23.92 28.10 2.56
CA GLY A 795 22.71 28.91 2.74
C GLY A 795 21.49 28.06 3.18
N ASP A 796 21.45 26.78 2.81
CA ASP A 796 20.34 25.89 3.18
C ASP A 796 20.36 25.50 4.68
N LEU A 797 21.47 25.80 5.40
CA LEU A 797 21.56 25.60 6.85
C LEU A 797 20.54 26.44 7.63
N ASP A 798 20.13 27.56 7.09
CA ASP A 798 19.14 28.44 7.71
C ASP A 798 17.73 27.81 7.72
N GLU A 799 17.47 26.85 6.84
CA GLU A 799 16.23 26.08 6.81
C GLU A 799 16.14 24.99 7.91
N ILE A 800 17.30 24.62 8.50
CA ILE A 800 17.37 23.60 9.55
C ILE A 800 16.91 24.19 10.88
N PRO A 801 16.01 23.51 11.64
CA PRO A 801 15.58 23.97 12.95
C PRO A 801 16.76 24.31 13.86
N GLU A 802 16.66 25.43 14.60
CA GLU A 802 17.73 25.95 15.46
C GLU A 802 18.20 24.91 16.48
N GLU A 803 17.28 24.15 17.06
CA GLU A 803 17.56 23.07 17.99
C GLU A 803 18.50 22.02 17.41
N VAL A 804 18.32 21.63 16.15
CA VAL A 804 19.17 20.67 15.46
C VAL A 804 20.50 21.30 15.10
N ARG A 805 20.53 22.57 14.72
CA ARG A 805 21.77 23.30 14.42
C ARG A 805 22.67 23.47 15.64
N GLU A 806 22.10 23.62 16.83
CA GLU A 806 22.88 23.71 18.07
C GLU A 806 23.47 22.37 18.52
N GLN A 807 22.79 21.26 18.19
CA GLN A 807 23.20 19.92 18.60
C GLN A 807 24.16 19.25 17.60
N MET A 808 24.31 19.78 16.38
CA MET A 808 25.12 19.20 15.31
C MET A 808 26.17 20.16 14.80
N THR A 809 27.28 19.63 14.33
CA THR A 809 28.34 20.38 13.66
C THR A 809 28.27 20.17 12.14
N PHE A 810 28.09 21.25 11.41
CA PHE A 810 27.99 21.23 9.95
C PHE A 810 29.35 21.64 9.34
N HIS A 811 29.83 20.84 8.40
CA HIS A 811 31.12 21.02 7.74
C HIS A 811 30.94 21.27 6.24
N PRO A 812 30.73 22.52 5.79
CA PRO A 812 30.75 22.86 4.37
C PRO A 812 32.09 22.61 3.75
N VAL A 813 32.13 21.92 2.59
CA VAL A 813 33.36 21.52 1.90
C VAL A 813 33.28 21.79 0.40
N MET A 814 34.43 22.09 -0.23
CA MET A 814 34.51 22.29 -1.68
C MET A 814 35.14 21.11 -2.41
N THR A 815 35.95 20.33 -1.72
CA THR A 815 36.76 19.27 -2.32
C THR A 815 36.64 17.95 -1.57
N VAL A 816 36.88 16.86 -2.28
CA VAL A 816 36.96 15.52 -1.70
C VAL A 816 38.07 15.42 -0.65
N GLN A 817 39.17 16.10 -0.83
CA GLN A 817 40.27 16.08 0.17
C GLN A 817 39.80 16.62 1.53
N GLU A 818 39.09 17.75 1.53
CA GLU A 818 38.48 18.29 2.75
C GLU A 818 37.48 17.31 3.41
N VAL A 819 36.77 16.52 2.60
CA VAL A 819 35.88 15.45 3.12
C VAL A 819 36.68 14.38 3.83
N LEU A 820 37.70 13.84 3.17
CA LEU A 820 38.54 12.76 3.70
C LEU A 820 39.29 13.18 4.99
N ASP A 821 39.77 14.41 5.07
CA ASP A 821 40.44 14.94 6.25
C ASP A 821 39.52 15.03 7.46
N ARG A 822 38.20 15.25 7.25
CA ARG A 822 37.24 15.38 8.32
C ARG A 822 36.57 14.03 8.67
N ALA A 823 36.33 13.19 7.66
CA ALA A 823 35.58 11.95 7.80
C ALA A 823 36.43 10.78 8.31
N LEU A 824 37.73 10.71 7.91
CA LEU A 824 38.59 9.57 8.26
C LEU A 824 39.24 9.74 9.64
N GLU A 825 39.36 8.65 10.37
CA GLU A 825 40.17 8.59 11.58
C GLU A 825 41.66 8.88 11.23
N PRO A 826 42.43 9.48 12.15
CA PRO A 826 43.89 9.68 11.93
C PRO A 826 44.56 8.35 11.58
N ALA A 827 45.57 8.41 10.71
CA ALA A 827 46.41 7.24 10.46
C ALA A 827 46.98 6.71 11.80
N ARG A 828 46.73 5.44 12.12
CA ARG A 828 47.33 4.83 13.29
C ARG A 828 48.84 4.74 13.03
N ASP A 829 49.64 5.42 13.84
CA ASP A 829 51.11 5.26 13.84
C ASP A 829 51.44 3.77 14.13
N VAL A 830 51.74 3.01 13.09
CA VAL A 830 52.17 1.61 13.18
C VAL A 830 53.64 1.52 13.66
N ALA A 831 54.24 2.65 13.98
CA ALA A 831 55.61 2.72 14.50
C ALA A 831 55.63 2.73 16.02
N ARG A 832 55.39 1.60 16.67
CA ARG A 832 55.91 1.25 18.01
C ARG A 832 55.42 -0.12 18.52
N LEU A 833 55.63 -1.17 17.74
CA LEU A 833 55.70 -2.53 18.26
C LEU A 833 56.63 -3.34 17.35
N SER A 834 57.92 -3.04 17.42
CA SER A 834 59.01 -3.91 17.00
C SER A 834 59.78 -4.40 18.23
#